data_582ae7d43f15fd2902e53665b8e2736e
#
_entry.id   582ae7d43f15fd2902e53665b8e2736e
#
_cell.length_a   1.000
_cell.length_b   1.000
_cell.length_c   1.000
_cell.angle_alpha   90.00
_cell.angle_beta   90.00
_cell.angle_gamma   90.00
#
_symmetry.space_group_name_H-M   'P 1'
#
loop_
_entity.id
_entity.type
_entity.pdbx_description
1 polymer ?
#
loop_
_entity_poly.entity_id
_entity_poly.type
_entity_poly.pdbx_seq_one_letter_code
_entity_poly.pdbx_strand_id
1 'polypeptide(L)'
;MPRPLPHLRPAPLPTLIALALCAWGQALALQSPADETPLQLRGSRVLGAPAKAGDKPALVISAGKLSAQADQKAEGAGGVELRYGELLLRADTLDYRVVEDLANAEGKVNISHKGNVFTGPALQLYVSRFEGEFLTPSFFLGATGGSGKAKVIDFIDSDHLSATEGTYTSCPAVDNQEPDWQISARRLRMDLAANEGQADGAVLRFLGVPILAAPSLSFPLSSERKSGWLPPNIFLDNRSGFEFGVPYYWNIAPQRDATFTPFVMTKRGLGLDSEFRYLEPGHAGRINVDLLPGDRVFGHSRWSLKLNNDGGFGDWRYRLRSERVSDDDYWKDMSRRVESQTPRLLASDLNVSRHKELSWGVIDSYARLQHWQTLQGKDALSQFDTPYQRSPQIGVRVTTAADEAVLDSFRPWGRKARLEGSLELEYNRFDLPGSALAGQARGGQRVHALGHVAAPLGGEAWWFIPRVSVNAAAYDLDHAQADGRMRMSRVMPTLSIDHGWVFERDATLFGRDMRQSLEPRLLYVNTPLRDQANLPNFDSAPKDFNFDSIYTDNQFSGVDRVSDLHALSVGATSRWVSTAEGEEVLRLGAVQRFLFRDQFVTPDGQPVTQRFSDLLLAAAAHLEERWWADGTLEFNPESGRSVRSVLRARYAPGPFKTLSVAYRYARAQSEQIELAWQWPIYGQPVAQRSQTSCGGAWYSAGRVQYSLRDKRLTDSVAGFEYDAGCWVMRFGLERLSTGRAETNTRLMLQLELVGLSQLGSNALKVLKDNVPGYRRLSSDRSPSSDFLP
;
A
#
# COMPACT_ATOMS: atom_id res chain seq x y z
N MET A 1 18.39 13.90 3.24
CA MET A 1 16.96 14.13 2.95
C MET A 1 16.91 15.21 1.89
N PRO A 2 16.32 15.02 0.73
CA PRO A 2 16.14 16.09 -0.22
C PRO A 2 15.19 17.12 0.38
N ARG A 3 15.51 18.38 0.32
CA ARG A 3 14.59 19.46 0.66
C ARG A 3 13.43 19.42 -0.32
N PRO A 4 12.20 19.53 0.12
CA PRO A 4 11.12 19.84 -0.80
C PRO A 4 11.38 21.21 -1.43
N LEU A 5 11.19 21.28 -2.74
CA LEU A 5 11.06 22.52 -3.49
C LEU A 5 10.06 23.43 -2.77
N PRO A 6 10.22 24.75 -2.78
CA PRO A 6 9.27 25.67 -2.18
C PRO A 6 7.89 25.41 -2.78
N HIS A 7 6.94 25.05 -1.93
CA HIS A 7 5.56 24.87 -2.31
C HIS A 7 5.05 26.16 -2.93
N LEU A 8 4.78 26.14 -4.21
CA LEU A 8 3.90 27.10 -4.87
C LEU A 8 2.57 27.07 -4.09
N ARG A 9 2.27 28.13 -3.37
CA ARG A 9 0.94 28.34 -2.81
C ARG A 9 -0.01 28.44 -4.01
N PRO A 10 -1.04 27.59 -4.12
CA PRO A 10 -2.07 27.81 -5.10
C PRO A 10 -2.77 29.12 -4.76
N ALA A 11 -2.78 30.07 -5.70
CA ALA A 11 -3.74 31.16 -5.68
C ALA A 11 -5.16 30.55 -5.61
N PRO A 12 -6.12 31.22 -4.99
CA PRO A 12 -7.46 30.66 -4.77
C PRO A 12 -8.15 30.41 -6.10
N LEU A 13 -8.17 29.16 -6.50
CA LEU A 13 -8.80 28.65 -7.72
C LEU A 13 -10.35 28.62 -7.76
N PRO A 14 -11.14 29.08 -6.73
CA PRO A 14 -12.59 29.04 -6.85
C PRO A 14 -13.21 30.14 -7.72
N THR A 15 -12.52 31.24 -7.99
CA THR A 15 -13.14 32.41 -8.67
C THR A 15 -13.00 32.37 -10.18
N LEU A 16 -12.04 31.67 -10.73
CA LEU A 16 -11.85 31.54 -12.18
C LEU A 16 -12.68 30.39 -12.80
N ILE A 17 -12.96 29.34 -12.04
CA ILE A 17 -13.80 28.21 -12.49
C ILE A 17 -15.28 28.64 -12.52
N ALA A 18 -15.72 29.51 -11.61
CA ALA A 18 -17.10 30.03 -11.63
C ALA A 18 -17.36 30.97 -12.83
N LEU A 19 -16.37 31.71 -13.28
CA LEU A 19 -16.49 32.57 -14.47
C LEU A 19 -16.41 31.80 -15.78
N ALA A 20 -15.67 30.71 -15.83
CA ALA A 20 -15.61 29.85 -17.04
C ALA A 20 -16.87 29.01 -17.24
N LEU A 21 -17.53 28.58 -16.16
CA LEU A 21 -18.80 27.84 -16.22
C LEU A 21 -20.00 28.72 -16.56
N CYS A 22 -19.95 30.03 -16.24
CA CYS A 22 -20.99 30.97 -16.66
C CYS A 22 -20.87 31.41 -18.14
N ALA A 23 -19.68 31.34 -18.75
CA ALA A 23 -19.48 31.71 -20.14
C ALA A 23 -19.84 30.58 -21.13
N TRP A 24 -19.90 29.34 -20.68
CA TRP A 24 -20.30 28.19 -21.52
C TRP A 24 -21.80 27.87 -21.50
N GLY A 25 -22.55 28.50 -20.60
CA GLY A 25 -24.01 28.35 -20.53
C GLY A 25 -24.82 29.10 -21.58
N GLN A 26 -24.21 29.93 -22.45
CA GLN A 26 -24.93 30.73 -23.42
C GLN A 26 -24.69 30.38 -24.91
N ALA A 27 -23.89 29.38 -25.22
CA ALA A 27 -23.55 29.03 -26.61
C ALA A 27 -24.21 27.75 -27.14
N LEU A 28 -25.12 27.12 -26.42
CA LEU A 28 -25.85 25.91 -26.89
C LEU A 28 -27.38 26.07 -26.83
N ALA A 29 -27.88 27.26 -27.20
CA ALA A 29 -29.28 27.46 -27.54
C ALA A 29 -29.44 27.57 -29.07
N LEU A 30 -29.25 26.46 -29.78
CA LEU A 30 -29.63 26.32 -31.18
C LEU A 30 -30.36 24.99 -31.38
N GLN A 31 -31.70 25.17 -31.49
CA GLN A 31 -32.65 24.34 -32.24
C GLN A 31 -32.74 22.85 -31.90
N SER A 32 -33.58 22.53 -30.91
CA SER A 32 -34.28 21.25 -30.85
C SER A 32 -35.49 21.31 -31.80
N PRO A 33 -35.78 20.24 -32.55
CA PRO A 33 -37.07 20.13 -33.27
C PRO A 33 -38.18 20.02 -32.20
N ALA A 34 -39.25 20.72 -32.44
CA ALA A 34 -40.50 20.65 -31.68
C ALA A 34 -41.06 19.22 -31.75
N ASP A 35 -41.55 18.75 -30.62
CA ASP A 35 -42.38 17.57 -30.31
C ASP A 35 -41.73 16.46 -29.49
N GLU A 36 -41.04 16.82 -28.42
CA GLU A 36 -40.95 15.93 -27.24
C GLU A 36 -41.52 16.67 -26.03
N THR A 37 -42.72 16.31 -25.63
CA THR A 37 -43.28 16.74 -24.35
C THR A 37 -42.33 16.35 -23.25
N PRO A 38 -41.82 17.29 -22.42
CA PRO A 38 -40.94 16.95 -21.30
C PRO A 38 -41.67 15.94 -20.42
N LEU A 39 -41.01 14.82 -20.11
CA LEU A 39 -41.43 13.84 -19.09
C LEU A 39 -41.55 14.59 -17.77
N GLN A 40 -42.72 15.07 -17.46
CA GLN A 40 -43.08 15.56 -16.13
C GLN A 40 -43.24 14.33 -15.22
N LEU A 41 -42.32 14.14 -14.31
CA LEU A 41 -42.49 13.27 -13.15
C LEU A 41 -43.76 13.79 -12.39
N ARG A 42 -44.92 13.22 -12.74
CA ARG A 42 -46.10 13.41 -11.93
C ARG A 42 -45.87 12.63 -10.66
N GLY A 43 -45.57 13.35 -9.55
CA GLY A 43 -45.64 12.76 -8.23
C GLY A 43 -46.98 12.06 -8.08
N SER A 44 -46.99 10.75 -7.93
CA SER A 44 -48.19 10.01 -7.64
C SER A 44 -48.76 10.60 -6.33
N ARG A 45 -50.04 10.96 -6.33
CA ARG A 45 -50.76 11.38 -5.11
C ARG A 45 -50.77 10.27 -4.02
N VAL A 46 -50.27 9.08 -4.38
CA VAL A 46 -50.10 7.90 -3.50
C VAL A 46 -48.75 7.98 -2.72
N LEU A 47 -47.79 8.77 -3.15
CA LEU A 47 -46.62 9.09 -2.36
C LEU A 47 -47.01 10.20 -1.40
N GLY A 48 -47.51 9.83 -0.23
CA GLY A 48 -47.71 10.74 0.87
C GLY A 48 -46.43 11.52 1.22
N ALA A 49 -46.56 12.73 1.78
CA ALA A 49 -45.42 13.47 2.31
C ALA A 49 -44.62 12.55 3.24
N PRO A 50 -43.24 12.65 3.24
CA PRO A 50 -42.42 11.84 4.14
C PRO A 50 -42.93 11.99 5.58
N ALA A 51 -43.25 10.86 6.21
CA ALA A 51 -43.71 10.81 7.59
C ALA A 51 -42.69 11.52 8.50
N LYS A 52 -43.20 12.39 9.42
CA LYS A 52 -42.33 12.95 10.44
C LYS A 52 -41.83 11.84 11.37
N ALA A 53 -40.59 11.94 11.82
CA ALA A 53 -40.02 10.98 12.77
C ALA A 53 -40.94 10.85 14.00
N GLY A 54 -41.54 9.63 14.17
CA GLY A 54 -42.49 9.34 15.26
C GLY A 54 -43.90 8.95 14.82
N ASP A 55 -44.32 9.23 13.58
CA ASP A 55 -45.63 8.79 13.08
C ASP A 55 -45.56 7.33 12.59
N LYS A 56 -46.61 6.52 12.89
CA LYS A 56 -46.74 5.19 12.30
C LYS A 56 -46.85 5.34 10.78
N PRO A 57 -46.10 4.56 9.97
CA PRO A 57 -46.24 4.63 8.52
C PRO A 57 -47.65 4.28 8.08
N ALA A 58 -48.17 5.01 7.11
CA ALA A 58 -49.47 4.70 6.53
C ALA A 58 -49.37 3.42 5.69
N LEU A 59 -50.33 2.50 5.89
CA LEU A 59 -50.47 1.35 5.02
C LEU A 59 -51.25 1.76 3.76
N VAL A 60 -50.72 1.51 2.61
CA VAL A 60 -51.32 1.80 1.30
C VAL A 60 -51.43 0.52 0.49
N ILE A 61 -52.65 0.20 0.05
CA ILE A 61 -52.92 -0.94 -0.85
C ILE A 61 -53.45 -0.42 -2.17
N SER A 62 -52.90 -0.86 -3.27
CA SER A 62 -53.40 -0.61 -4.62
C SER A 62 -53.51 -1.90 -5.40
N ALA A 63 -54.56 -2.10 -6.18
CA ALA A 63 -54.81 -3.29 -6.97
C ALA A 63 -55.66 -3.01 -8.21
N GLY A 64 -55.58 -3.88 -9.22
CA GLY A 64 -56.46 -3.79 -10.37
C GLY A 64 -57.94 -3.96 -10.00
N LYS A 65 -58.25 -4.80 -9.00
CA LYS A 65 -59.54 -4.97 -8.37
C LYS A 65 -59.31 -4.98 -6.86
N LEU A 66 -59.94 -4.07 -6.13
CA LEU A 66 -59.85 -3.96 -4.67
C LEU A 66 -61.23 -4.00 -4.06
N SER A 67 -61.45 -4.90 -3.11
CA SER A 67 -62.63 -4.97 -2.24
C SER A 67 -62.15 -4.72 -0.79
N ALA A 68 -62.71 -3.73 -0.11
CA ALA A 68 -62.32 -3.44 1.26
C ALA A 68 -63.56 -3.21 2.16
N GLN A 69 -63.52 -3.81 3.35
CA GLN A 69 -64.39 -3.51 4.46
C GLN A 69 -63.61 -2.68 5.47
N ALA A 70 -64.09 -1.47 5.77
CA ALA A 70 -63.37 -0.56 6.67
C ALA A 70 -63.09 -1.27 8.00
N ASP A 71 -61.85 -1.13 8.49
CA ASP A 71 -61.28 -1.68 9.72
C ASP A 71 -61.38 -3.22 9.88
N GLN A 72 -61.71 -3.98 8.84
CA GLN A 72 -61.79 -5.42 8.91
C GLN A 72 -60.83 -6.13 7.94
N LYS A 73 -61.00 -5.90 6.64
CA LYS A 73 -60.25 -6.61 5.64
C LYS A 73 -60.17 -5.89 4.29
N ALA A 74 -59.09 -6.15 3.55
CA ALA A 74 -58.92 -5.70 2.19
C ALA A 74 -58.47 -6.86 1.30
N GLU A 75 -59.21 -7.17 0.23
CA GLU A 75 -58.88 -8.16 -0.77
C GLU A 75 -58.53 -7.47 -2.07
N GLY A 76 -57.35 -7.77 -2.61
CA GLY A 76 -56.84 -7.27 -3.88
C GLY A 76 -56.55 -8.36 -4.89
N ALA A 77 -56.82 -8.11 -6.16
CA ALA A 77 -56.49 -9.01 -7.26
C ALA A 77 -56.10 -8.23 -8.52
N GLY A 78 -55.32 -8.90 -9.42
CA GLY A 78 -54.91 -8.30 -10.68
C GLY A 78 -53.70 -7.36 -10.54
N GLY A 79 -52.66 -7.79 -9.83
CA GLY A 79 -51.45 -7.03 -9.55
C GLY A 79 -51.65 -6.09 -8.36
N VAL A 80 -51.41 -6.62 -7.16
CA VAL A 80 -51.55 -5.90 -5.90
C VAL A 80 -50.22 -5.33 -5.44
N GLU A 81 -50.24 -4.11 -4.97
CA GLU A 81 -49.10 -3.45 -4.33
C GLU A 81 -49.51 -2.98 -2.92
N LEU A 82 -48.80 -3.47 -1.91
CA LEU A 82 -48.92 -3.01 -0.53
C LEU A 82 -47.64 -2.28 -0.12
N ARG A 83 -47.76 -1.11 0.44
CA ARG A 83 -46.65 -0.29 0.98
C ARG A 83 -46.90 0.01 2.45
N TYR A 84 -45.84 -0.21 3.26
CA TYR A 84 -45.80 0.14 4.67
C TYR A 84 -44.37 0.52 5.06
N GLY A 85 -44.12 1.81 5.23
CA GLY A 85 -42.77 2.33 5.47
C GLY A 85 -41.81 1.96 4.33
N GLU A 86 -40.74 1.24 4.65
CA GLU A 86 -39.75 0.75 3.68
C GLU A 86 -40.15 -0.61 3.05
N LEU A 87 -41.23 -1.21 3.50
CA LEU A 87 -41.75 -2.46 2.94
C LEU A 87 -42.57 -2.16 1.69
N LEU A 88 -42.19 -2.86 0.60
CA LEU A 88 -42.97 -2.93 -0.63
C LEU A 88 -43.29 -4.39 -0.91
N LEU A 89 -44.54 -4.76 -0.92
CA LEU A 89 -45.03 -6.08 -1.27
C LEU A 89 -45.86 -6.00 -2.55
N ARG A 90 -45.52 -6.84 -3.53
CA ARG A 90 -46.29 -7.03 -4.77
C ARG A 90 -46.70 -8.49 -4.89
N ALA A 91 -47.89 -8.75 -5.39
CA ALA A 91 -48.45 -10.09 -5.60
C ALA A 91 -49.57 -10.07 -6.65
N ASP A 92 -49.93 -11.26 -7.15
CA ASP A 92 -51.08 -11.38 -8.03
C ASP A 92 -52.41 -11.19 -7.23
N THR A 93 -52.49 -11.74 -5.99
CA THR A 93 -53.61 -11.60 -5.08
C THR A 93 -53.11 -11.34 -3.66
N LEU A 94 -53.89 -10.61 -2.88
CA LEU A 94 -53.62 -10.27 -1.50
C LEU A 94 -54.94 -10.26 -0.68
N ASP A 95 -54.90 -10.96 0.47
CA ASP A 95 -55.92 -10.88 1.53
C ASP A 95 -55.26 -10.26 2.78
N TYR A 96 -55.64 -9.02 3.09
CA TYR A 96 -55.13 -8.30 4.28
C TYR A 96 -56.19 -8.16 5.32
N ARG A 97 -56.01 -8.75 6.50
CA ARG A 97 -56.85 -8.66 7.66
C ARG A 97 -56.34 -7.58 8.61
N VAL A 98 -57.09 -6.49 8.67
CA VAL A 98 -56.69 -5.25 9.40
C VAL A 98 -56.50 -5.53 10.89
N VAL A 99 -57.49 -6.21 11.53
CA VAL A 99 -57.46 -6.49 12.98
C VAL A 99 -56.29 -7.38 13.39
N GLU A 100 -55.96 -8.35 12.57
CA GLU A 100 -54.85 -9.32 12.80
C GLU A 100 -53.51 -8.77 12.30
N ASP A 101 -53.53 -7.65 11.51
CA ASP A 101 -52.39 -7.09 10.80
C ASP A 101 -51.69 -8.13 9.85
N LEU A 102 -52.49 -9.05 9.31
CA LEU A 102 -52.02 -10.22 8.58
C LEU A 102 -52.29 -10.09 7.08
N ALA A 103 -51.21 -10.11 6.28
CA ALA A 103 -51.22 -10.16 4.82
C ALA A 103 -50.95 -11.58 4.32
N ASN A 104 -51.88 -12.19 3.59
CA ASN A 104 -51.68 -13.41 2.82
C ASN A 104 -51.55 -13.00 1.33
N ALA A 105 -50.41 -13.20 0.75
CA ALA A 105 -50.14 -12.88 -0.64
C ALA A 105 -49.84 -14.16 -1.43
N GLU A 106 -50.42 -14.26 -2.63
CA GLU A 106 -50.23 -15.42 -3.49
C GLU A 106 -49.96 -14.98 -4.95
N GLY A 107 -49.34 -15.87 -5.68
CA GLY A 107 -48.92 -15.68 -7.05
C GLY A 107 -47.47 -15.22 -7.15
N LYS A 108 -47.20 -14.25 -7.99
CA LYS A 108 -45.82 -13.69 -8.15
C LYS A 108 -45.48 -12.73 -7.00
N VAL A 109 -45.30 -13.30 -5.81
CA VAL A 109 -45.02 -12.47 -4.63
C VAL A 109 -43.61 -11.94 -4.67
N ASN A 110 -43.48 -10.62 -4.50
CA ASN A 110 -42.18 -9.91 -4.41
C ASN A 110 -42.21 -8.98 -3.21
N ILE A 111 -41.23 -9.15 -2.32
CA ILE A 111 -41.02 -8.26 -1.18
C ILE A 111 -39.70 -7.49 -1.39
N SER A 112 -39.74 -6.18 -1.24
CA SER A 112 -38.55 -5.34 -1.12
C SER A 112 -38.55 -4.67 0.25
N HIS A 113 -37.49 -4.87 1.03
CA HIS A 113 -37.31 -4.27 2.35
C HIS A 113 -35.81 -4.01 2.65
N LYS A 114 -35.49 -2.77 3.04
CA LYS A 114 -34.11 -2.36 3.37
C LYS A 114 -33.06 -2.78 2.30
N GLY A 115 -33.41 -2.69 1.00
CA GLY A 115 -32.53 -3.07 -0.11
C GLY A 115 -32.41 -4.57 -0.38
N ASN A 116 -33.09 -5.42 0.40
CA ASN A 116 -33.20 -6.85 0.15
C ASN A 116 -34.48 -7.17 -0.64
N VAL A 117 -34.41 -8.15 -1.53
CA VAL A 117 -35.54 -8.57 -2.35
C VAL A 117 -35.79 -10.07 -2.15
N PHE A 118 -37.05 -10.45 -1.93
CA PHE A 118 -37.49 -11.84 -1.80
C PHE A 118 -38.62 -12.09 -2.80
N THR A 119 -38.56 -13.19 -3.54
CA THR A 119 -39.58 -13.56 -4.54
C THR A 119 -40.00 -14.99 -4.38
N GLY A 120 -41.31 -15.29 -4.47
CA GLY A 120 -41.83 -16.67 -4.32
C GLY A 120 -43.32 -16.77 -4.59
N PRO A 121 -43.89 -17.94 -4.42
CA PRO A 121 -45.30 -18.17 -4.79
C PRO A 121 -46.30 -17.77 -3.71
N ALA A 122 -45.95 -17.85 -2.44
CA ALA A 122 -46.91 -17.61 -1.34
C ALA A 122 -46.21 -17.08 -0.08
N LEU A 123 -46.80 -16.06 0.51
CA LEU A 123 -46.32 -15.38 1.72
C LEU A 123 -47.45 -15.15 2.69
N GLN A 124 -47.16 -15.41 3.94
CA GLN A 124 -47.97 -14.96 5.07
C GLN A 124 -47.14 -14.01 5.94
N LEU A 125 -47.56 -12.77 6.14
CA LEU A 125 -46.79 -11.73 6.82
C LEU A 125 -47.64 -10.87 7.72
N TYR A 126 -47.27 -10.72 8.98
CA TYR A 126 -47.73 -9.66 9.88
C TYR A 126 -46.97 -8.36 9.54
N VAL A 127 -47.68 -7.42 8.91
CA VAL A 127 -47.05 -6.30 8.19
C VAL A 127 -46.28 -5.36 9.12
N SER A 128 -46.85 -4.96 10.25
CA SER A 128 -46.22 -4.01 11.18
C SER A 128 -45.05 -4.59 11.95
N ARG A 129 -45.10 -5.91 12.22
CA ARG A 129 -44.02 -6.63 12.94
C ARG A 129 -42.98 -7.25 12.04
N PHE A 130 -43.22 -7.32 10.72
CA PHE A 130 -42.43 -8.02 9.73
C PHE A 130 -42.18 -9.47 10.15
N GLU A 131 -43.20 -10.16 10.62
CA GLU A 131 -43.15 -11.54 11.11
C GLU A 131 -44.00 -12.43 10.21
N GLY A 132 -43.43 -13.59 9.78
CA GLY A 132 -44.23 -14.47 8.90
C GLY A 132 -43.40 -15.50 8.17
N GLU A 133 -44.09 -16.26 7.28
CA GLU A 133 -43.53 -17.38 6.54
C GLU A 133 -43.61 -17.15 5.03
N PHE A 134 -42.52 -17.38 4.34
CA PHE A 134 -42.41 -17.28 2.89
C PHE A 134 -42.06 -18.68 2.31
N LEU A 135 -42.90 -19.21 1.47
CA LEU A 135 -42.74 -20.55 0.89
C LEU A 135 -41.87 -20.51 -0.38
N THR A 136 -40.91 -21.39 -0.48
CA THR A 136 -40.00 -21.55 -1.64
C THR A 136 -39.47 -20.27 -2.23
N PRO A 137 -38.99 -19.31 -1.41
CA PRO A 137 -38.50 -18.06 -1.92
C PRO A 137 -37.13 -18.17 -2.57
N SER A 138 -36.90 -17.30 -3.56
CA SER A 138 -35.58 -16.84 -3.93
C SER A 138 -35.32 -15.50 -3.29
N PHE A 139 -34.05 -15.19 -2.94
CA PHE A 139 -33.70 -13.92 -2.31
C PHE A 139 -32.45 -13.31 -2.91
N PHE A 140 -32.38 -11.97 -2.80
CA PHE A 140 -31.20 -11.17 -3.13
C PHE A 140 -30.92 -10.21 -1.97
N LEU A 141 -29.68 -10.20 -1.48
CA LEU A 141 -29.22 -9.34 -0.40
C LEU A 141 -28.43 -8.15 -0.97
N GLY A 142 -28.98 -6.95 -0.90
CA GLY A 142 -28.38 -5.76 -1.51
C GLY A 142 -27.02 -5.39 -0.92
N ALA A 143 -26.82 -5.63 0.37
CA ALA A 143 -25.55 -5.29 1.06
C ALA A 143 -24.34 -6.13 0.57
N THR A 144 -24.56 -7.39 0.21
CA THR A 144 -23.50 -8.32 -0.20
C THR A 144 -23.51 -8.63 -1.69
N GLY A 145 -24.59 -8.30 -2.41
CA GLY A 145 -24.85 -8.77 -3.78
C GLY A 145 -25.07 -10.27 -3.88
N GLY A 146 -25.26 -10.95 -2.75
CA GLY A 146 -25.51 -12.38 -2.68
C GLY A 146 -26.95 -12.76 -2.95
N SER A 147 -27.17 -13.89 -3.59
CA SER A 147 -28.49 -14.44 -3.89
C SER A 147 -28.61 -15.90 -3.43
N GLY A 148 -29.84 -16.39 -3.31
CA GLY A 148 -30.09 -17.77 -2.92
C GLY A 148 -31.51 -18.17 -3.04
N LYS A 149 -31.78 -19.43 -2.65
CA LYS A 149 -33.11 -20.02 -2.60
C LYS A 149 -33.25 -20.74 -1.26
N ALA A 150 -34.50 -20.86 -0.75
CA ALA A 150 -34.77 -21.62 0.43
C ALA A 150 -36.09 -22.39 0.25
N LYS A 151 -36.30 -23.42 1.05
CA LYS A 151 -37.58 -24.13 1.08
C LYS A 151 -38.63 -23.28 1.80
N VAL A 152 -38.23 -22.64 2.89
CA VAL A 152 -39.02 -21.73 3.68
C VAL A 152 -38.12 -20.64 4.25
N ILE A 153 -38.60 -19.42 4.25
CA ILE A 153 -37.99 -18.30 5.05
C ILE A 153 -39.02 -17.93 6.11
N ASP A 154 -38.62 -18.03 7.36
CA ASP A 154 -39.34 -17.51 8.52
C ASP A 154 -38.77 -16.13 8.85
N PHE A 155 -39.55 -15.07 8.65
CA PHE A 155 -39.24 -13.73 9.15
C PHE A 155 -39.64 -13.68 10.63
N ILE A 156 -38.71 -13.48 11.53
CA ILE A 156 -38.93 -13.36 12.97
C ILE A 156 -39.26 -11.91 13.32
N ASP A 157 -38.57 -10.98 12.68
CA ASP A 157 -38.80 -9.55 12.68
C ASP A 157 -38.08 -8.88 11.51
N SER A 158 -37.97 -7.54 11.50
CA SER A 158 -37.31 -6.75 10.43
C SER A 158 -35.83 -7.04 10.27
N ASP A 159 -35.17 -7.62 11.28
CA ASP A 159 -33.73 -7.80 11.34
C ASP A 159 -33.31 -9.27 11.52
N HIS A 160 -34.24 -10.15 11.91
CA HIS A 160 -33.99 -11.57 12.14
C HIS A 160 -34.79 -12.44 11.19
N LEU A 161 -34.12 -13.35 10.51
CA LEU A 161 -34.78 -14.35 9.65
C LEU A 161 -34.09 -15.72 9.74
N SER A 162 -34.85 -16.77 9.47
CA SER A 162 -34.39 -18.14 9.41
C SER A 162 -34.84 -18.80 8.10
N ALA A 163 -33.84 -19.28 7.32
CA ALA A 163 -34.13 -20.03 6.09
C ALA A 163 -33.84 -21.52 6.28
N THR A 164 -34.79 -22.36 5.96
CA THR A 164 -34.70 -23.82 6.00
C THR A 164 -34.30 -24.34 4.63
N GLU A 165 -33.32 -25.25 4.58
CA GLU A 165 -32.75 -25.80 3.34
C GLU A 165 -32.33 -24.66 2.37
N GLY A 166 -31.52 -23.73 2.91
CA GLY A 166 -31.12 -22.52 2.20
C GLY A 166 -29.85 -22.72 1.39
N THR A 167 -29.75 -21.97 0.26
CA THR A 167 -28.53 -21.82 -0.54
C THR A 167 -28.14 -20.37 -0.62
N TYR A 168 -26.84 -20.10 -0.80
CA TYR A 168 -26.30 -18.76 -0.96
C TYR A 168 -25.14 -18.76 -1.97
N THR A 169 -25.12 -17.78 -2.85
CA THR A 169 -24.03 -17.52 -3.83
C THR A 169 -23.96 -16.03 -4.20
N SER A 170 -22.80 -15.58 -4.71
CA SER A 170 -22.68 -14.28 -5.39
C SER A 170 -22.56 -14.43 -6.92
N CYS A 171 -22.66 -15.65 -7.45
CA CYS A 171 -22.73 -15.83 -8.90
C CYS A 171 -24.04 -15.31 -9.45
N PRO A 172 -24.03 -14.64 -10.62
CA PRO A 172 -25.25 -14.25 -11.30
C PRO A 172 -26.14 -15.48 -11.55
N ALA A 173 -27.44 -15.33 -11.32
CA ALA A 173 -28.40 -16.38 -11.65
C ALA A 173 -28.49 -16.50 -13.18
N VAL A 174 -28.17 -17.68 -13.71
CA VAL A 174 -28.45 -18.03 -15.12
C VAL A 174 -29.60 -19.03 -15.09
N ASP A 175 -30.62 -18.78 -15.93
CA ASP A 175 -31.81 -19.63 -15.97
C ASP A 175 -31.45 -21.11 -16.17
N ASN A 176 -31.95 -21.97 -15.27
CA ASN A 176 -31.75 -23.42 -15.23
C ASN A 176 -30.31 -23.93 -15.08
N GLN A 177 -29.35 -23.12 -14.63
CA GLN A 177 -27.99 -23.59 -14.32
C GLN A 177 -27.71 -23.43 -12.83
N GLU A 178 -27.03 -24.44 -12.24
CA GLU A 178 -26.47 -24.28 -10.91
C GLU A 178 -25.32 -23.26 -10.94
N PRO A 179 -25.21 -22.38 -9.93
CA PRO A 179 -24.10 -21.42 -9.89
C PRO A 179 -22.77 -22.16 -9.72
N ASP A 180 -21.71 -21.60 -10.29
CA ASP A 180 -20.35 -22.17 -10.22
C ASP A 180 -19.92 -22.45 -8.77
N TRP A 181 -20.37 -21.65 -7.81
CA TRP A 181 -20.20 -21.94 -6.41
C TRP A 181 -21.44 -21.59 -5.60
N GLN A 182 -21.71 -22.39 -4.58
CA GLN A 182 -22.80 -22.14 -3.64
C GLN A 182 -22.51 -22.74 -2.26
N ILE A 183 -22.98 -22.07 -1.22
CA ILE A 183 -23.10 -22.64 0.10
C ILE A 183 -24.52 -23.18 0.24
N SER A 184 -24.66 -24.41 0.64
CA SER A 184 -25.94 -25.00 1.06
C SER A 184 -25.91 -25.28 2.55
N ALA A 185 -27.04 -25.04 3.25
CA ALA A 185 -27.16 -25.27 4.68
C ALA A 185 -28.54 -25.83 5.00
N ARG A 186 -28.60 -26.69 6.01
CA ARG A 186 -29.90 -27.22 6.52
C ARG A 186 -30.73 -26.11 7.13
N ARG A 187 -30.08 -25.19 7.82
CA ARG A 187 -30.70 -23.98 8.41
C ARG A 187 -29.73 -22.81 8.29
N LEU A 188 -30.20 -21.69 7.82
CA LEU A 188 -29.48 -20.44 7.71
C LEU A 188 -30.19 -19.40 8.56
N ARG A 189 -29.60 -18.93 9.64
CA ARG A 189 -30.11 -17.89 10.51
C ARG A 189 -29.36 -16.60 10.18
N MET A 190 -30.08 -15.52 10.03
CA MET A 190 -29.48 -14.20 9.74
C MET A 190 -29.99 -13.18 10.75
N ASP A 191 -29.07 -12.50 11.38
CA ASP A 191 -29.28 -11.36 12.24
C ASP A 191 -28.63 -10.16 11.57
N LEU A 192 -29.46 -9.33 10.93
CA LEU A 192 -28.99 -8.17 10.15
C LEU A 192 -28.49 -7.06 11.09
N ALA A 193 -29.05 -6.94 12.29
CA ALA A 193 -28.65 -5.95 13.29
C ALA A 193 -27.29 -6.28 13.90
N ALA A 194 -27.05 -7.56 14.23
CA ALA A 194 -25.78 -8.05 14.75
C ALA A 194 -24.75 -8.35 13.63
N ASN A 195 -25.11 -8.15 12.37
CA ASN A 195 -24.28 -8.50 11.22
C ASN A 195 -23.83 -9.96 11.25
N GLU A 196 -24.72 -10.89 11.55
CA GLU A 196 -24.44 -12.30 11.76
C GLU A 196 -25.29 -13.21 10.89
N GLY A 197 -24.63 -13.99 10.03
CA GLY A 197 -25.15 -15.19 9.41
C GLY A 197 -24.60 -16.44 10.08
N GLN A 198 -25.45 -17.41 10.41
CA GLN A 198 -25.07 -18.72 10.90
C GLN A 198 -25.69 -19.80 10.02
N ALA A 199 -24.86 -20.65 9.45
CA ALA A 199 -25.27 -21.79 8.62
C ALA A 199 -24.99 -23.09 9.35
N ASP A 200 -26.01 -23.86 9.67
CA ASP A 200 -25.92 -25.16 10.30
C ASP A 200 -25.91 -26.28 9.24
N GLY A 201 -24.91 -27.16 9.31
CA GLY A 201 -24.66 -28.19 8.29
C GLY A 201 -24.27 -27.57 6.95
N ALA A 202 -23.37 -26.59 6.97
CA ALA A 202 -22.92 -25.86 5.80
C ALA A 202 -22.03 -26.74 4.89
N VAL A 203 -22.31 -26.74 3.60
CA VAL A 203 -21.48 -27.37 2.56
C VAL A 203 -21.21 -26.35 1.45
N LEU A 204 -19.95 -26.01 1.26
CA LEU A 204 -19.49 -25.22 0.13
C LEU A 204 -19.25 -26.15 -1.07
N ARG A 205 -19.98 -25.90 -2.15
CA ARG A 205 -19.80 -26.58 -3.44
C ARG A 205 -19.14 -25.66 -4.43
N PHE A 206 -18.24 -26.18 -5.21
CA PHE A 206 -17.59 -25.49 -6.31
C PHE A 206 -17.68 -26.37 -7.56
N LEU A 207 -18.27 -25.86 -8.62
CA LEU A 207 -18.60 -26.61 -9.85
C LEU A 207 -19.35 -27.94 -9.53
N GLY A 208 -20.31 -27.88 -8.63
CA GLY A 208 -21.09 -29.03 -8.15
C GLY A 208 -20.36 -29.91 -7.14
N VAL A 209 -19.04 -29.83 -7.00
CA VAL A 209 -18.25 -30.67 -6.09
C VAL A 209 -18.19 -30.05 -4.68
N PRO A 210 -18.50 -30.81 -3.61
CA PRO A 210 -18.32 -30.32 -2.24
C PRO A 210 -16.84 -30.24 -1.90
N ILE A 211 -16.36 -29.03 -1.62
CA ILE A 211 -14.94 -28.75 -1.32
C ILE A 211 -14.68 -28.43 0.15
N LEU A 212 -15.71 -28.01 0.89
CA LEU A 212 -15.63 -27.71 2.33
C LEU A 212 -16.97 -28.05 2.97
N ALA A 213 -16.93 -28.67 4.15
CA ALA A 213 -18.11 -28.91 4.97
C ALA A 213 -17.82 -28.54 6.42
N ALA A 214 -18.80 -27.91 7.09
CA ALA A 214 -18.71 -27.53 8.48
C ALA A 214 -20.03 -27.82 9.20
N PRO A 215 -20.01 -28.35 10.42
CA PRO A 215 -21.23 -28.58 11.21
C PRO A 215 -21.98 -27.26 11.47
N SER A 216 -21.26 -26.19 11.70
CA SER A 216 -21.76 -24.82 11.77
C SER A 216 -20.71 -23.86 11.23
N LEU A 217 -21.17 -22.86 10.51
CA LEU A 217 -20.34 -21.78 9.93
C LEU A 217 -21.00 -20.45 10.23
N SER A 218 -20.27 -19.50 10.80
CA SER A 218 -20.72 -18.11 10.93
C SER A 218 -20.02 -17.22 9.92
N PHE A 219 -20.74 -16.25 9.36
CA PHE A 219 -20.20 -15.31 8.38
C PHE A 219 -20.83 -13.93 8.56
N PRO A 220 -20.14 -12.85 8.18
CA PRO A 220 -20.70 -11.50 8.21
C PRO A 220 -21.69 -11.32 7.05
N LEU A 221 -22.76 -10.58 7.30
CA LEU A 221 -23.77 -10.19 6.31
C LEU A 221 -23.49 -8.82 5.66
N SER A 222 -22.44 -8.15 6.10
CA SER A 222 -21.93 -6.88 5.56
C SER A 222 -20.42 -6.88 5.57
N SER A 223 -19.79 -5.79 5.13
CA SER A 223 -18.33 -5.62 5.18
C SER A 223 -17.78 -5.34 6.59
N GLU A 224 -18.59 -5.34 7.62
CA GLU A 224 -18.15 -5.14 9.00
C GLU A 224 -17.39 -6.34 9.55
N ARG A 225 -16.50 -6.07 10.51
CA ARG A 225 -15.65 -7.10 11.12
C ARG A 225 -16.43 -7.96 12.11
N LYS A 226 -16.24 -9.28 12.04
CA LYS A 226 -16.85 -10.24 12.93
C LYS A 226 -15.86 -11.34 13.34
N SER A 227 -15.95 -11.81 14.58
CA SER A 227 -15.19 -12.97 15.06
C SER A 227 -15.65 -14.26 14.37
N GLY A 228 -14.69 -15.11 14.02
CA GLY A 228 -14.99 -16.41 13.40
C GLY A 228 -13.75 -17.07 12.78
N TRP A 229 -13.95 -18.31 12.36
CA TRP A 229 -12.94 -19.04 11.60
C TRP A 229 -12.84 -18.47 10.20
N LEU A 230 -11.61 -18.19 9.78
CA LEU A 230 -11.32 -17.76 8.42
C LEU A 230 -10.97 -18.98 7.55
N PRO A 231 -11.06 -18.87 6.23
CA PRO A 231 -10.67 -19.92 5.33
C PRO A 231 -9.24 -20.44 5.58
N PRO A 232 -9.02 -21.74 5.39
CA PRO A 232 -7.73 -22.33 5.65
C PRO A 232 -6.65 -21.81 4.68
N ASN A 233 -5.46 -21.59 5.21
CA ASN A 233 -4.24 -21.32 4.47
C ASN A 233 -3.60 -22.64 4.07
N ILE A 234 -3.25 -22.78 2.80
CA ILE A 234 -2.61 -23.98 2.27
C ILE A 234 -1.35 -23.56 1.52
N PHE A 235 -0.20 -24.13 1.88
CA PHE A 235 1.06 -23.85 1.21
C PHE A 235 1.81 -25.15 0.94
N LEU A 236 2.61 -25.13 -0.12
CA LEU A 236 3.50 -26.22 -0.44
C LEU A 236 4.87 -25.66 -0.86
N ASP A 237 5.90 -25.95 -0.09
CA ASP A 237 7.25 -25.54 -0.39
C ASP A 237 8.29 -26.65 -0.09
N ASN A 238 9.50 -26.46 -0.63
CA ASN A 238 10.55 -27.47 -0.47
C ASN A 238 11.16 -27.49 0.95
N ARG A 239 11.00 -26.44 1.77
CA ARG A 239 11.54 -26.32 3.14
C ARG A 239 10.59 -26.83 4.21
N SER A 240 9.32 -26.47 4.12
CA SER A 240 8.28 -26.82 5.12
C SER A 240 7.46 -28.06 4.72
N GLY A 241 7.48 -28.41 3.43
CA GLY A 241 6.59 -29.42 2.87
C GLY A 241 5.19 -28.83 2.66
N PHE A 242 4.17 -29.67 2.89
CA PHE A 242 2.78 -29.22 2.92
C PHE A 242 2.50 -28.55 4.26
N GLU A 243 1.93 -27.34 4.20
CA GLU A 243 1.50 -26.56 5.36
C GLU A 243 0.00 -26.30 5.27
N PHE A 244 -0.70 -26.58 6.36
CA PHE A 244 -2.13 -26.34 6.53
C PHE A 244 -2.34 -25.56 7.81
N GLY A 245 -3.02 -24.42 7.74
CA GLY A 245 -3.34 -23.57 8.89
C GLY A 245 -4.76 -23.07 8.82
N VAL A 246 -5.45 -22.97 9.96
CA VAL A 246 -6.82 -22.46 10.04
C VAL A 246 -6.85 -21.24 10.94
N PRO A 247 -6.97 -20.02 10.39
CA PRO A 247 -7.00 -18.80 11.19
C PRO A 247 -8.35 -18.66 11.93
N TYR A 248 -8.29 -18.23 13.18
CA TYR A 248 -9.43 -17.74 13.93
C TYR A 248 -9.26 -16.25 14.17
N TYR A 249 -10.16 -15.43 13.61
CA TYR A 249 -10.21 -14.00 13.81
C TYR A 249 -11.09 -13.68 15.02
N TRP A 250 -10.57 -12.90 15.95
CA TRP A 250 -11.26 -12.46 17.14
C TRP A 250 -11.43 -10.93 17.12
N ASN A 251 -12.64 -10.47 16.85
CA ASN A 251 -13.05 -9.08 16.98
C ASN A 251 -13.31 -8.76 18.45
N ILE A 252 -12.27 -8.37 19.19
CA ILE A 252 -12.32 -8.14 20.64
C ILE A 252 -13.17 -6.92 20.95
N ALA A 253 -12.93 -5.83 20.17
CA ALA A 253 -13.61 -4.55 20.30
C ALA A 253 -13.48 -3.78 18.97
N PRO A 254 -14.23 -2.69 18.74
CA PRO A 254 -14.10 -1.90 17.51
C PRO A 254 -12.68 -1.42 17.21
N GLN A 255 -11.87 -1.21 18.25
CA GLN A 255 -10.50 -0.74 18.15
C GLN A 255 -9.45 -1.83 18.41
N ARG A 256 -9.83 -3.08 18.67
CA ARG A 256 -8.90 -4.18 18.98
C ARG A 256 -9.33 -5.47 18.32
N ASP A 257 -8.41 -6.16 17.70
CA ASP A 257 -8.63 -7.49 17.16
C ASP A 257 -7.40 -8.39 17.30
N ALA A 258 -7.62 -9.69 17.19
CA ALA A 258 -6.55 -10.68 17.15
C ALA A 258 -6.86 -11.76 16.10
N THR A 259 -5.82 -12.34 15.55
CA THR A 259 -5.93 -13.53 14.69
C THR A 259 -4.97 -14.59 15.18
N PHE A 260 -5.46 -15.79 15.40
CA PHE A 260 -4.66 -16.95 15.80
C PHE A 260 -4.74 -18.00 14.71
N THR A 261 -3.59 -18.42 14.21
CA THR A 261 -3.51 -19.41 13.14
C THR A 261 -2.71 -20.62 13.60
N PRO A 262 -3.32 -21.62 14.24
CA PRO A 262 -2.66 -22.91 14.40
C PRO A 262 -2.38 -23.51 13.01
N PHE A 263 -1.17 -24.04 12.82
CA PHE A 263 -0.76 -24.64 11.57
C PHE A 263 0.06 -25.92 11.78
N VAL A 264 0.06 -26.76 10.76
CA VAL A 264 0.91 -27.93 10.68
C VAL A 264 1.76 -27.90 9.42
N MET A 265 3.03 -28.18 9.56
CA MET A 265 4.00 -28.37 8.47
C MET A 265 4.42 -29.82 8.46
N THR A 266 4.29 -30.53 7.34
CA THR A 266 4.59 -31.97 7.28
C THR A 266 6.04 -32.29 7.59
N LYS A 267 6.97 -31.42 7.24
CA LYS A 267 8.40 -31.61 7.53
C LYS A 267 8.83 -31.09 8.90
N ARG A 268 8.15 -30.04 9.42
CA ARG A 268 8.65 -29.31 10.60
C ARG A 268 7.84 -29.50 11.86
N GLY A 269 6.54 -29.73 11.77
CA GLY A 269 5.68 -29.97 12.94
C GLY A 269 4.53 -28.98 13.07
N LEU A 270 4.05 -28.82 14.31
CA LEU A 270 2.93 -27.96 14.68
C LEU A 270 3.44 -26.60 15.12
N GLY A 271 2.72 -25.54 14.77
CA GLY A 271 3.02 -24.18 15.20
C GLY A 271 1.78 -23.31 15.34
N LEU A 272 2.00 -22.10 15.79
CA LEU A 272 0.99 -21.07 16.00
C LEU A 272 1.52 -19.74 15.49
N ASP A 273 0.80 -19.11 14.57
CA ASP A 273 0.99 -17.74 14.15
C ASP A 273 -0.10 -16.87 14.78
N SER A 274 0.26 -15.76 15.37
CA SER A 274 -0.65 -14.88 16.10
C SER A 274 -0.39 -13.43 15.74
N GLU A 275 -1.45 -12.71 15.44
CA GLU A 275 -1.44 -11.26 15.23
C GLU A 275 -2.41 -10.61 16.21
N PHE A 276 -1.98 -9.56 16.89
CA PHE A 276 -2.83 -8.68 17.70
C PHE A 276 -2.69 -7.25 17.21
N ARG A 277 -3.81 -6.55 17.00
CA ARG A 277 -3.85 -5.16 16.54
C ARG A 277 -4.71 -4.33 17.46
N TYR A 278 -4.31 -3.08 17.64
CA TYR A 278 -5.11 -2.10 18.37
C TYR A 278 -4.94 -0.70 17.81
N LEU A 279 -5.99 0.10 17.95
CA LEU A 279 -6.07 1.50 17.54
C LEU A 279 -6.84 2.28 18.61
N GLU A 280 -6.11 2.80 19.57
CA GLU A 280 -6.63 3.62 20.66
C GLU A 280 -6.43 5.11 20.37
N PRO A 281 -7.16 6.04 21.01
CA PRO A 281 -6.87 7.46 20.91
C PRO A 281 -5.40 7.75 21.26
N GLY A 282 -4.64 8.21 20.26
CA GLY A 282 -3.21 8.51 20.41
C GLY A 282 -2.25 7.32 20.38
N HIS A 283 -2.72 6.07 20.25
CA HIS A 283 -1.86 4.88 20.22
C HIS A 283 -2.35 3.86 19.20
N ALA A 284 -1.47 3.38 18.36
CA ALA A 284 -1.78 2.32 17.41
C ALA A 284 -0.66 1.28 17.40
N GLY A 285 -1.00 0.01 17.28
CA GLY A 285 0.02 -1.02 17.28
C GLY A 285 -0.41 -2.35 16.69
N ARG A 286 0.63 -3.13 16.37
CA ARG A 286 0.53 -4.50 15.89
C ARG A 286 1.62 -5.34 16.53
N ILE A 287 1.24 -6.49 17.02
CA ILE A 287 2.11 -7.50 17.59
C ILE A 287 1.92 -8.79 16.80
N ASN A 288 2.99 -9.33 16.24
CA ASN A 288 2.98 -10.62 15.59
C ASN A 288 3.92 -11.57 16.33
N VAL A 289 3.44 -12.76 16.61
CA VAL A 289 4.20 -13.83 17.27
C VAL A 289 4.02 -15.11 16.48
N ASP A 290 5.11 -15.71 16.07
CA ASP A 290 5.15 -17.00 15.42
C ASP A 290 5.92 -17.99 16.28
N LEU A 291 5.31 -19.12 16.56
CA LEU A 291 5.85 -20.17 17.44
C LEU A 291 5.85 -21.51 16.70
N LEU A 292 6.97 -22.18 16.70
CA LEU A 292 7.14 -23.54 16.20
C LEU A 292 7.87 -24.38 17.25
N PRO A 293 7.13 -24.91 18.24
CA PRO A 293 7.72 -25.76 19.28
C PRO A 293 8.26 -27.05 18.66
N GLY A 294 9.57 -27.29 18.78
CA GLY A 294 10.18 -28.54 18.30
C GLY A 294 10.18 -28.70 16.79
N ASP A 295 10.77 -27.74 16.05
CA ASP A 295 11.02 -27.88 14.61
C ASP A 295 11.82 -29.15 14.32
N ARG A 296 11.21 -30.14 13.67
CA ARG A 296 11.81 -31.47 13.40
C ARG A 296 13.04 -31.41 12.50
N VAL A 297 13.14 -30.41 11.64
CA VAL A 297 14.29 -30.22 10.75
C VAL A 297 15.44 -29.50 11.46
N PHE A 298 15.10 -28.52 12.31
CA PHE A 298 16.08 -27.72 13.03
C PHE A 298 16.53 -28.35 14.36
N GLY A 299 15.65 -29.16 14.96
CA GLY A 299 15.91 -29.87 16.21
C GLY A 299 15.58 -29.09 17.50
N HIS A 300 15.19 -27.84 17.38
CA HIS A 300 14.87 -26.93 18.48
C HIS A 300 13.59 -26.15 18.22
N SER A 301 13.03 -25.53 19.27
CA SER A 301 11.92 -24.60 19.14
C SER A 301 12.35 -23.34 18.42
N ARG A 302 11.51 -22.84 17.53
CA ARG A 302 11.76 -21.61 16.76
C ARG A 302 10.62 -20.63 16.97
N TRP A 303 10.96 -19.35 16.94
CA TRP A 303 9.99 -18.28 17.12
C TRP A 303 10.41 -17.00 16.41
N SER A 304 9.43 -16.17 16.11
CA SER A 304 9.63 -14.77 15.75
C SER A 304 8.70 -13.86 16.55
N LEU A 305 9.16 -12.66 16.84
CA LEU A 305 8.40 -11.59 17.47
C LEU A 305 8.58 -10.32 16.67
N LYS A 306 7.46 -9.72 16.28
CA LYS A 306 7.44 -8.43 15.61
C LYS A 306 6.50 -7.48 16.32
N LEU A 307 7.02 -6.32 16.72
CA LEU A 307 6.31 -5.27 17.41
C LEU A 307 6.35 -4.00 16.57
N ASN A 308 5.19 -3.45 16.27
CA ASN A 308 5.05 -2.15 15.66
C ASN A 308 4.06 -1.35 16.49
N ASN A 309 4.53 -0.25 17.07
CA ASN A 309 3.72 0.59 17.93
C ASN A 309 4.06 2.05 17.68
N ASP A 310 3.06 2.86 17.42
CA ASP A 310 3.13 4.31 17.27
C ASP A 310 2.18 4.94 18.28
N GLY A 311 2.62 6.00 18.95
CA GLY A 311 1.77 6.69 19.89
C GLY A 311 2.31 8.03 20.34
N GLY A 312 1.56 8.68 21.24
CA GLY A 312 1.92 9.97 21.79
C GLY A 312 1.38 10.17 23.20
N PHE A 313 2.07 11.00 23.98
CA PHE A 313 1.65 11.49 25.28
C PHE A 313 1.99 12.98 25.39
N GLY A 314 0.98 13.81 25.50
CA GLY A 314 1.13 15.26 25.35
C GLY A 314 1.75 15.62 24.00
N ASP A 315 2.81 16.45 24.01
CA ASP A 315 3.54 16.85 22.80
C ASP A 315 4.55 15.79 22.31
N TRP A 316 4.78 14.75 23.05
CA TRP A 316 5.74 13.71 22.73
C TRP A 316 5.10 12.63 21.88
N ARG A 317 5.82 12.17 20.87
CA ARG A 317 5.48 11.02 20.04
C ARG A 317 6.51 9.94 20.21
N TYR A 318 6.07 8.70 20.24
CA TYR A 318 7.00 7.57 20.24
C TYR A 318 6.68 6.60 19.11
N ARG A 319 7.73 5.93 18.65
CA ARG A 319 7.64 4.86 17.65
C ARG A 319 8.53 3.70 18.13
N LEU A 320 7.91 2.56 18.32
CA LEU A 320 8.59 1.31 18.62
C LEU A 320 8.46 0.37 17.42
N ARG A 321 9.60 -0.05 16.90
CA ARG A 321 9.71 -1.11 15.89
C ARG A 321 10.70 -2.13 16.42
N SER A 322 10.29 -3.39 16.55
CA SER A 322 11.19 -4.45 16.99
C SER A 322 10.87 -5.72 16.21
N GLU A 323 11.90 -6.33 15.67
CA GLU A 323 11.83 -7.64 15.05
C GLU A 323 12.93 -8.53 15.61
N ARG A 324 12.56 -9.70 16.11
CA ARG A 324 13.47 -10.68 16.70
C ARG A 324 13.08 -12.07 16.28
N VAL A 325 14.08 -12.92 16.06
CA VAL A 325 13.91 -14.34 15.72
C VAL A 325 14.81 -15.22 16.56
N SER A 326 14.46 -16.48 16.64
CA SER A 326 15.16 -17.47 17.47
C SER A 326 16.58 -17.78 17.03
N ASP A 327 16.87 -17.71 15.72
CA ASP A 327 18.09 -18.23 15.13
C ASP A 327 18.47 -17.57 13.80
N ASP A 328 19.74 -17.71 13.41
CA ASP A 328 20.33 -17.08 12.23
C ASP A 328 19.81 -17.62 10.89
N ASP A 329 19.27 -18.82 10.86
CA ASP A 329 18.73 -19.45 9.64
C ASP A 329 17.22 -19.25 9.49
N TYR A 330 16.55 -18.55 10.44
CA TYR A 330 15.11 -18.33 10.45
C TYR A 330 14.61 -17.70 9.14
N TRP A 331 15.29 -16.68 8.64
CA TRP A 331 14.93 -15.97 7.42
C TRP A 331 14.96 -16.85 6.15
N LYS A 332 15.85 -17.86 6.12
CA LYS A 332 15.97 -18.80 4.99
C LYS A 332 14.79 -19.77 4.96
N ASP A 333 14.46 -20.31 6.13
CA ASP A 333 13.48 -21.37 6.28
C ASP A 333 12.05 -20.86 6.36
N MET A 334 11.87 -19.69 6.97
CA MET A 334 10.59 -19.03 7.24
C MET A 334 10.46 -17.71 6.48
N SER A 335 10.95 -17.63 5.25
CA SER A 335 11.01 -16.41 4.44
C SER A 335 9.68 -15.67 4.28
N ARG A 336 8.54 -16.38 4.36
CA ARG A 336 7.20 -15.78 4.30
C ARG A 336 6.84 -14.93 5.50
N ARG A 337 7.48 -15.18 6.64
CA ARG A 337 7.20 -14.58 7.94
C ARG A 337 8.11 -13.40 8.26
N VAL A 338 9.15 -13.21 7.45
CA VAL A 338 10.09 -12.10 7.54
C VAL A 338 9.73 -11.07 6.46
N GLU A 339 9.21 -9.92 6.87
CA GLU A 339 8.82 -8.84 5.96
C GLU A 339 9.93 -7.80 5.71
N SER A 340 11.07 -7.94 6.38
CA SER A 340 12.18 -7.01 6.26
C SER A 340 12.78 -7.02 4.86
N GLN A 341 13.06 -5.85 4.31
CA GLN A 341 13.83 -5.71 3.06
C GLN A 341 15.28 -6.18 3.22
N THR A 342 15.76 -6.22 4.46
CA THR A 342 17.05 -6.77 4.83
C THR A 342 16.85 -7.90 5.85
N PRO A 343 16.41 -9.09 5.41
CA PRO A 343 15.94 -10.15 6.33
C PRO A 343 17.01 -10.70 7.26
N ARG A 344 18.27 -10.32 7.08
CA ARG A 344 19.39 -10.72 7.91
C ARG A 344 19.82 -9.66 8.94
N LEU A 345 19.19 -8.49 8.93
CA LEU A 345 19.49 -7.38 9.84
C LEU A 345 18.20 -6.88 10.47
N LEU A 346 17.88 -7.42 11.64
CA LEU A 346 16.63 -7.14 12.33
C LEU A 346 16.81 -6.03 13.36
N ALA A 347 16.06 -4.94 13.20
CA ALA A 347 16.14 -3.79 14.08
C ALA A 347 15.19 -3.93 15.29
N SER A 348 15.66 -3.51 16.45
CA SER A 348 14.81 -3.11 17.60
C SER A 348 15.08 -1.64 17.87
N ASP A 349 14.11 -0.79 17.57
CA ASP A 349 14.24 0.66 17.55
C ASP A 349 13.08 1.31 18.30
N LEU A 350 13.40 2.03 19.37
CA LEU A 350 12.48 2.89 20.09
C LEU A 350 12.92 4.33 19.87
N ASN A 351 12.10 5.10 19.22
CA ASN A 351 12.29 6.55 19.02
C ASN A 351 11.20 7.34 19.74
N VAL A 352 11.61 8.27 20.59
CA VAL A 352 10.73 9.24 21.25
C VAL A 352 11.12 10.61 20.77
N SER A 353 10.17 11.39 20.27
CA SER A 353 10.43 12.71 19.67
C SER A 353 9.39 13.74 20.06
N ARG A 354 9.79 14.99 20.06
CA ARG A 354 8.94 16.15 20.26
C ARG A 354 9.25 17.18 19.19
N HIS A 355 8.22 17.66 18.54
CA HIS A 355 8.25 18.76 17.60
C HIS A 355 7.58 19.98 18.23
N LYS A 356 8.28 21.12 18.27
CA LYS A 356 7.75 22.34 18.84
C LYS A 356 8.00 23.51 17.86
N GLU A 357 6.92 24.07 17.36
CA GLU A 357 6.96 25.30 16.59
C GLU A 357 7.01 26.51 17.50
N LEU A 358 7.85 27.46 17.17
CA LEU A 358 8.01 28.76 17.82
C LEU A 358 7.89 29.86 16.75
N SER A 359 7.62 31.10 17.16
CA SER A 359 7.51 32.21 16.21
C SER A 359 8.75 32.39 15.33
N TRP A 360 9.94 32.06 15.83
CA TRP A 360 11.22 32.23 15.15
C TRP A 360 11.80 30.95 14.53
N GLY A 361 11.17 29.78 14.76
CA GLY A 361 11.70 28.52 14.24
C GLY A 361 11.07 27.28 14.85
N VAL A 362 11.74 26.16 14.63
CA VAL A 362 11.30 24.81 15.06
C VAL A 362 12.36 24.19 15.92
N ILE A 363 11.94 23.53 17.00
CA ILE A 363 12.79 22.69 17.85
C ILE A 363 12.30 21.24 17.76
N ASP A 364 13.14 20.38 17.22
CA ASP A 364 12.96 18.93 17.23
C ASP A 364 13.87 18.30 18.28
N SER A 365 13.29 17.65 19.26
CA SER A 365 14.03 16.90 20.29
C SER A 365 13.73 15.43 20.15
N TYR A 366 14.74 14.56 20.30
CA TYR A 366 14.55 13.13 20.19
C TYR A 366 15.49 12.34 21.11
N ALA A 367 15.00 11.16 21.49
CA ALA A 367 15.80 10.12 22.14
C ALA A 367 15.51 8.79 21.44
N ARG A 368 16.55 8.01 21.18
CA ARG A 368 16.47 6.74 20.46
C ARG A 368 17.29 5.67 21.16
N LEU A 369 16.72 4.47 21.18
CA LEU A 369 17.41 3.22 21.54
C LEU A 369 17.34 2.29 20.34
N GLN A 370 18.48 1.87 19.82
CA GLN A 370 18.55 1.01 18.64
C GLN A 370 19.49 -0.16 18.87
N HIS A 371 18.96 -1.35 18.71
CA HIS A 371 19.70 -2.61 18.75
C HIS A 371 19.47 -3.40 17.45
N TRP A 372 20.47 -4.19 17.10
CA TRP A 372 20.44 -5.04 15.91
C TRP A 372 20.58 -6.50 16.30
N GLN A 373 19.75 -7.36 15.70
CA GLN A 373 20.02 -8.79 15.62
C GLN A 373 20.50 -9.08 14.20
N THR A 374 21.74 -9.50 14.07
CA THR A 374 22.39 -9.82 12.80
C THR A 374 22.37 -11.32 12.59
N LEU A 375 21.69 -11.79 11.54
CA LEU A 375 21.56 -13.19 11.22
C LEU A 375 22.74 -13.61 10.34
N GLN A 376 23.77 -14.13 10.96
CA GLN A 376 25.02 -14.51 10.29
C GLN A 376 24.92 -15.91 9.66
N GLY A 377 25.32 -16.03 8.41
CA GLY A 377 25.47 -17.34 7.77
C GLY A 377 26.66 -18.12 8.33
N LYS A 378 26.55 -19.43 8.31
CA LYS A 378 27.66 -20.33 8.70
C LYS A 378 28.86 -20.26 7.71
N ASP A 379 28.61 -19.87 6.46
CA ASP A 379 29.64 -19.67 5.44
C ASP A 379 30.32 -18.31 5.66
N ALA A 380 31.64 -18.33 5.84
CA ALA A 380 32.45 -17.13 6.04
C ALA A 380 32.29 -16.08 4.92
N LEU A 381 32.09 -16.53 3.67
CA LEU A 381 31.85 -15.64 2.52
C LEU A 381 30.46 -14.96 2.53
N SER A 382 29.56 -15.45 3.36
CA SER A 382 28.22 -14.88 3.52
C SER A 382 28.07 -14.02 4.78
N GLN A 383 29.13 -13.90 5.59
CA GLN A 383 29.14 -13.02 6.75
C GLN A 383 29.28 -11.56 6.31
N PHE A 384 28.71 -10.66 7.10
CA PHE A 384 28.78 -9.22 6.88
C PHE A 384 28.94 -8.48 8.22
N ASP A 385 29.42 -7.25 8.14
CA ASP A 385 29.69 -6.44 9.31
C ASP A 385 28.42 -6.11 10.09
N THR A 386 28.43 -6.36 11.39
CA THR A 386 27.34 -5.99 12.27
C THR A 386 27.36 -4.47 12.50
N PRO A 387 26.24 -3.76 12.32
CA PRO A 387 26.17 -2.33 12.61
C PRO A 387 26.27 -2.07 14.13
N TYR A 388 26.81 -0.91 14.48
CA TYR A 388 26.82 -0.46 15.86
C TYR A 388 25.39 -0.26 16.39
N GLN A 389 25.17 -0.70 17.62
CA GLN A 389 24.00 -0.36 18.41
C GLN A 389 24.12 1.08 18.91
N ARG A 390 22.99 1.74 19.14
CA ARG A 390 22.91 3.10 19.69
C ARG A 390 22.04 3.08 20.93
N SER A 391 22.64 3.28 22.10
CA SER A 391 21.92 3.14 23.37
C SER A 391 22.56 3.96 24.49
N PRO A 392 22.12 5.21 24.72
CA PRO A 392 21.13 5.99 23.99
C PRO A 392 21.72 6.85 22.87
N GLN A 393 20.86 7.31 21.98
CA GLN A 393 21.06 8.47 21.11
C GLN A 393 20.10 9.57 21.56
N ILE A 394 20.60 10.76 21.87
CA ILE A 394 19.79 11.89 22.32
C ILE A 394 20.20 13.11 21.51
N GLY A 395 19.23 13.78 20.91
CA GLY A 395 19.51 14.93 20.07
C GLY A 395 18.47 16.03 20.13
N VAL A 396 18.91 17.23 19.82
CA VAL A 396 18.08 18.42 19.63
C VAL A 396 18.50 19.10 18.34
N ARG A 397 17.52 19.38 17.47
CA ARG A 397 17.71 20.16 16.26
C ARG A 397 16.89 21.44 16.37
N VAL A 398 17.52 22.56 16.13
CA VAL A 398 16.89 23.88 16.06
C VAL A 398 17.01 24.37 14.63
N THR A 399 15.90 24.79 14.03
CA THR A 399 15.87 25.33 12.66
C THR A 399 15.13 26.65 12.68
N THR A 400 15.65 27.68 12.04
CA THR A 400 14.98 28.99 11.93
C THR A 400 13.78 28.90 11.01
N ALA A 401 12.76 29.73 11.26
CA ALA A 401 11.61 29.85 10.38
C ALA A 401 12.02 30.46 9.04
N ALA A 402 11.55 29.86 7.94
CA ALA A 402 11.91 30.28 6.59
C ALA A 402 11.30 31.63 6.18
N ASP A 403 10.25 32.11 6.87
CA ASP A 403 9.46 33.29 6.48
C ASP A 403 9.88 34.59 7.17
N GLU A 404 10.73 34.57 8.20
CA GLU A 404 11.19 35.78 8.86
C GLU A 404 12.46 36.33 8.22
N ALA A 405 12.40 37.57 7.72
CA ALA A 405 13.55 38.28 7.24
C ALA A 405 14.37 38.78 8.43
N VAL A 406 15.43 38.07 8.79
CA VAL A 406 16.30 38.37 9.94
C VAL A 406 17.15 39.65 9.70
N LEU A 407 17.30 40.08 8.43
CA LEU A 407 18.10 41.28 8.07
C LEU A 407 17.29 42.21 7.18
N ASP A 408 16.47 43.06 7.78
CA ASP A 408 15.71 44.10 7.04
C ASP A 408 16.60 45.15 6.36
N SER A 409 17.80 45.33 6.86
CA SER A 409 18.77 46.34 6.34
C SER A 409 19.65 45.80 5.20
N PHE A 410 19.78 44.50 5.04
CA PHE A 410 20.61 43.90 3.99
C PHE A 410 19.77 43.56 2.76
N ARG A 411 19.88 44.35 1.71
CA ARG A 411 19.11 44.19 0.47
C ARG A 411 20.03 44.01 -0.74
N PRO A 412 20.71 42.86 -0.89
CA PRO A 412 21.51 42.64 -2.07
C PRO A 412 20.60 42.62 -3.31
N TRP A 413 20.99 43.35 -4.33
CA TRP A 413 20.20 43.51 -5.57
C TRP A 413 18.74 43.96 -5.36
N GLY A 414 18.49 44.77 -4.27
CA GLY A 414 17.18 45.34 -3.98
C GLY A 414 16.17 44.35 -3.33
N ARG A 415 16.56 43.12 -3.01
CA ARG A 415 15.72 42.12 -2.34
C ARG A 415 16.11 41.91 -0.89
N LYS A 416 15.13 41.65 -0.02
CA LYS A 416 15.40 41.32 1.39
C LYS A 416 16.14 39.97 1.45
N ALA A 417 17.28 39.95 2.14
CA ALA A 417 18.01 38.71 2.41
C ALA A 417 17.32 37.96 3.56
N ARG A 418 17.11 36.67 3.36
CA ARG A 418 16.67 35.76 4.42
C ARG A 418 17.89 35.02 4.96
N LEU A 419 17.96 34.80 6.26
CA LEU A 419 18.95 33.93 6.85
C LEU A 419 18.23 32.66 7.35
N GLU A 420 18.67 31.55 6.84
CA GLU A 420 18.25 30.22 7.32
C GLU A 420 19.38 29.62 8.12
N GLY A 421 19.06 29.13 9.33
CA GLY A 421 20.02 28.47 10.17
C GLY A 421 19.50 27.16 10.71
N SER A 422 20.38 26.20 10.91
CA SER A 422 20.07 25.04 11.75
C SER A 422 21.27 24.68 12.61
N LEU A 423 20.97 24.15 13.79
CA LEU A 423 21.95 23.60 14.71
C LEU A 423 21.39 22.29 15.26
N GLU A 424 22.14 21.22 15.06
CA GLU A 424 21.87 19.91 15.65
C GLU A 424 22.96 19.58 16.66
N LEU A 425 22.58 19.26 17.87
CA LEU A 425 23.43 18.75 18.94
C LEU A 425 22.98 17.34 19.26
N GLU A 426 23.92 16.40 19.29
CA GLU A 426 23.60 15.00 19.51
C GLU A 426 24.66 14.33 20.38
N TYR A 427 24.18 13.51 21.30
CA TYR A 427 24.98 12.55 22.06
C TYR A 427 24.60 11.14 21.64
N ASN A 428 25.60 10.30 21.38
CA ASN A 428 25.44 8.88 21.06
C ASN A 428 26.39 8.02 21.89
N ARG A 429 25.84 6.94 22.42
CA ARG A 429 26.60 5.80 22.92
C ARG A 429 26.52 4.68 21.89
N PHE A 430 27.68 4.25 21.41
CA PHE A 430 27.82 3.15 20.46
C PHE A 430 28.37 1.91 21.13
N ASP A 431 27.84 0.75 20.75
CA ASP A 431 28.31 -0.56 21.17
C ASP A 431 28.27 -1.53 19.99
N LEU A 432 29.30 -2.36 19.83
CA LEU A 432 29.40 -3.36 18.77
C LEU A 432 29.16 -4.74 19.35
N PRO A 433 28.00 -5.39 19.09
CA PRO A 433 27.76 -6.74 19.56
C PRO A 433 28.65 -7.73 18.80
N GLY A 434 29.33 -8.60 19.54
CA GLY A 434 30.18 -9.64 18.97
C GLY A 434 31.66 -9.25 18.85
N SER A 435 32.38 -9.90 17.93
CA SER A 435 33.80 -9.66 17.73
C SER A 435 34.01 -8.46 16.80
N ALA A 436 34.76 -7.48 17.25
CA ALA A 436 35.19 -6.39 16.39
C ALA A 436 36.17 -6.89 15.34
N LEU A 437 36.04 -6.44 14.08
CA LEU A 437 37.04 -6.65 13.06
C LEU A 437 38.31 -5.86 13.38
N ALA A 438 39.44 -6.26 12.79
CA ALA A 438 40.71 -5.55 12.99
C ALA A 438 40.56 -4.07 12.58
N GLY A 439 40.86 -3.15 13.50
CA GLY A 439 40.74 -1.71 13.27
C GLY A 439 39.38 -1.08 13.60
N GLN A 440 38.36 -1.88 14.00
CA GLN A 440 37.08 -1.37 14.49
C GLN A 440 37.15 -1.08 15.99
N ALA A 441 36.62 0.07 16.40
CA ALA A 441 36.37 0.37 17.82
C ALA A 441 35.24 -0.53 18.35
N ARG A 442 35.41 -1.14 19.54
CA ARG A 442 34.37 -1.99 20.14
C ARG A 442 33.17 -1.19 20.63
N GLY A 443 33.38 0.08 20.98
CA GLY A 443 32.35 0.98 21.44
C GLY A 443 32.92 2.31 21.83
N GLY A 444 32.05 3.25 22.23
CA GLY A 444 32.44 4.56 22.67
C GLY A 444 31.29 5.56 22.66
N GLN A 445 31.58 6.75 23.05
CA GLN A 445 30.62 7.86 23.10
C GLN A 445 31.03 8.90 22.08
N ARG A 446 30.03 9.56 21.49
CA ARG A 446 30.21 10.70 20.59
C ARG A 446 29.29 11.83 21.00
N VAL A 447 29.84 13.02 21.15
CA VAL A 447 29.09 14.28 21.12
C VAL A 447 29.35 14.95 19.78
N HIS A 448 28.30 15.36 19.11
CA HIS A 448 28.38 15.92 17.77
C HIS A 448 27.56 17.22 17.68
N ALA A 449 28.09 18.21 16.97
CA ALA A 449 27.42 19.44 16.64
C ALA A 449 27.50 19.67 15.11
N LEU A 450 26.35 19.76 14.45
CA LEU A 450 26.24 20.13 13.07
C LEU A 450 25.42 21.42 12.93
N GLY A 451 26.08 22.50 12.56
CA GLY A 451 25.43 23.78 12.35
C GLY A 451 25.61 24.27 10.93
N HIS A 452 24.63 24.99 10.41
CA HIS A 452 24.81 25.76 9.18
C HIS A 452 24.02 27.06 9.20
N VAL A 453 24.53 28.03 8.45
CA VAL A 453 23.83 29.26 8.11
C VAL A 453 23.84 29.39 6.60
N ALA A 454 22.70 29.70 6.01
CA ALA A 454 22.54 29.94 4.58
C ALA A 454 21.79 31.25 4.33
N ALA A 455 22.09 31.90 3.23
CA ALA A 455 21.41 33.13 2.79
C ALA A 455 20.77 32.91 1.41
N PRO A 456 19.60 32.30 1.32
CA PRO A 456 18.92 32.09 0.05
C PRO A 456 18.57 33.44 -0.61
N LEU A 457 19.06 33.65 -1.81
CA LEU A 457 18.74 34.76 -2.69
C LEU A 457 18.12 34.23 -3.97
N GLY A 458 17.14 34.92 -4.52
CA GLY A 458 16.57 34.51 -5.80
C GLY A 458 15.08 34.75 -5.92
N GLY A 459 14.46 34.10 -6.84
CA GLY A 459 13.05 34.16 -7.18
C GLY A 459 12.61 32.88 -7.87
N GLU A 460 11.56 32.94 -8.68
CA GLU A 460 11.01 31.78 -9.38
C GLU A 460 11.94 31.27 -10.49
N ALA A 461 12.70 32.18 -11.14
CA ALA A 461 13.53 31.84 -12.29
C ALA A 461 14.99 31.51 -11.95
N TRP A 462 15.46 31.81 -10.76
CA TRP A 462 16.84 31.57 -10.34
C TRP A 462 16.98 31.54 -8.83
N TRP A 463 18.01 30.85 -8.32
CA TRP A 463 18.43 30.90 -6.92
C TRP A 463 19.96 30.98 -6.79
N PHE A 464 20.40 31.57 -5.69
CA PHE A 464 21.79 31.61 -5.27
C PHE A 464 21.82 31.49 -3.75
N ILE A 465 22.37 30.37 -3.26
CA ILE A 465 22.31 29.97 -1.85
C ILE A 465 23.72 29.74 -1.33
N PRO A 466 24.42 30.81 -0.86
CA PRO A 466 25.64 30.61 -0.12
C PRO A 466 25.33 30.02 1.26
N ARG A 467 26.15 29.07 1.68
CA ARG A 467 26.01 28.34 2.96
C ARG A 467 27.38 28.14 3.57
N VAL A 468 27.46 28.37 4.86
CA VAL A 468 28.58 27.96 5.71
C VAL A 468 28.06 26.94 6.70
N SER A 469 28.73 25.77 6.79
CA SER A 469 28.41 24.74 7.74
C SER A 469 29.65 24.33 8.55
N VAL A 470 29.38 23.86 9.76
CA VAL A 470 30.42 23.36 10.67
C VAL A 470 29.95 21.99 11.19
N ASN A 471 30.80 20.99 11.00
CA ASN A 471 30.62 19.66 11.57
C ASN A 471 31.71 19.43 12.61
N ALA A 472 31.31 19.42 13.89
CA ALA A 472 32.21 19.18 15.00
C ALA A 472 31.83 17.88 15.71
N ALA A 473 32.81 17.06 16.05
CA ALA A 473 32.60 15.81 16.78
C ALA A 473 33.72 15.58 17.79
N ALA A 474 33.35 15.10 18.99
CA ALA A 474 34.26 14.64 20.03
C ALA A 474 33.92 13.19 20.38
N TYR A 475 34.93 12.38 20.54
CA TYR A 475 34.83 10.95 20.75
C TYR A 475 35.55 10.56 22.05
N ASP A 476 34.97 9.65 22.84
CA ASP A 476 35.58 8.96 23.98
C ASP A 476 35.34 7.46 23.85
N LEU A 477 36.40 6.70 23.55
CA LEU A 477 36.32 5.28 23.22
C LEU A 477 36.49 4.43 24.47
N ASP A 478 35.86 3.25 24.47
CA ASP A 478 35.99 2.28 25.57
C ASP A 478 37.38 1.59 25.60
N HIS A 479 38.04 1.55 24.45
CA HIS A 479 39.35 0.95 24.28
C HIS A 479 40.23 1.85 23.40
N ALA A 480 41.51 1.90 23.76
CA ALA A 480 42.49 2.66 22.97
C ALA A 480 42.58 2.12 21.52
N GLN A 481 42.73 3.02 20.57
CA GLN A 481 43.05 2.68 19.18
C GLN A 481 44.51 2.21 19.03
N ALA A 482 44.89 1.82 17.82
CA ALA A 482 46.24 1.34 17.53
C ALA A 482 47.33 2.37 17.86
N ASP A 483 46.99 3.66 17.85
CA ASP A 483 47.87 4.78 18.23
C ASP A 483 47.85 5.11 19.72
N GLY A 484 47.13 4.35 20.53
CA GLY A 484 47.01 4.50 22.01
C GLY A 484 46.00 5.56 22.45
N ARG A 485 45.33 6.27 21.54
CA ARG A 485 44.36 7.30 21.90
C ARG A 485 42.97 6.75 22.17
N MET A 486 42.30 7.31 23.16
CA MET A 486 40.90 7.04 23.48
C MET A 486 40.01 8.26 23.23
N ARG A 487 40.57 9.47 23.36
CA ARG A 487 39.84 10.72 23.15
C ARG A 487 40.35 11.47 21.92
N MET A 488 39.43 11.84 21.08
CA MET A 488 39.70 12.50 19.78
C MET A 488 38.60 13.52 19.49
N SER A 489 38.94 14.54 18.70
CA SER A 489 37.96 15.49 18.22
C SER A 489 38.33 16.03 16.85
N ARG A 490 37.35 16.54 16.15
CA ARG A 490 37.55 17.27 14.90
C ARG A 490 36.53 18.39 14.74
N VAL A 491 36.90 19.38 13.95
CA VAL A 491 36.03 20.47 13.50
C VAL A 491 36.24 20.66 12.00
N MET A 492 35.17 20.56 11.23
CA MET A 492 35.20 20.64 9.77
C MET A 492 34.30 21.78 9.30
N PRO A 493 34.83 22.95 8.92
CA PRO A 493 34.07 23.97 8.24
C PRO A 493 33.89 23.62 6.78
N THR A 494 32.70 23.90 6.22
CA THR A 494 32.41 23.74 4.78
C THR A 494 31.74 24.99 4.26
N LEU A 495 32.24 25.51 3.16
CA LEU A 495 31.60 26.55 2.37
C LEU A 495 30.96 25.90 1.15
N SER A 496 29.68 26.17 0.91
CA SER A 496 28.98 25.76 -0.30
C SER A 496 28.16 26.89 -0.91
N ILE A 497 28.06 26.88 -2.23
CA ILE A 497 27.26 27.81 -3.02
C ILE A 497 26.43 26.98 -4.00
N ASP A 498 25.11 26.97 -3.82
CA ASP A 498 24.19 26.34 -4.75
C ASP A 498 23.52 27.42 -5.60
N HIS A 499 23.66 27.32 -6.90
CA HIS A 499 23.16 28.29 -7.85
C HIS A 499 22.51 27.58 -9.04
N GLY A 500 21.37 28.13 -9.49
CA GLY A 500 20.70 27.61 -10.67
C GLY A 500 19.72 28.61 -11.26
N TRP A 501 19.29 28.25 -12.47
CA TRP A 501 18.29 29.00 -13.25
C TRP A 501 17.21 28.04 -13.75
N VAL A 502 16.05 28.60 -14.03
CA VAL A 502 14.95 27.93 -14.73
C VAL A 502 14.61 28.80 -15.94
N PHE A 503 14.89 28.27 -17.10
CA PHE A 503 14.48 28.89 -18.38
C PHE A 503 13.31 28.10 -18.93
N GLU A 504 12.26 28.75 -19.34
CA GLU A 504 11.07 28.11 -19.93
C GLU A 504 10.80 28.67 -21.33
N ARG A 505 10.31 27.81 -22.20
CA ARG A 505 9.78 28.15 -23.51
C ARG A 505 8.65 27.26 -23.93
N ASP A 506 7.77 27.78 -24.75
CA ASP A 506 6.81 26.94 -25.45
C ASP A 506 7.53 26.20 -26.57
N ALA A 507 7.21 24.92 -26.74
CA ALA A 507 7.83 24.03 -27.70
C ALA A 507 6.81 23.00 -28.17
N THR A 508 7.08 22.32 -29.27
CA THR A 508 6.29 21.18 -29.74
C THR A 508 7.15 19.92 -29.68
N LEU A 509 6.63 18.83 -29.16
CA LEU A 509 7.27 17.52 -29.11
C LEU A 509 6.29 16.45 -29.57
N PHE A 510 6.66 15.65 -30.56
CA PHE A 510 5.78 14.62 -31.16
C PHE A 510 4.42 15.16 -31.62
N GLY A 511 4.38 16.43 -32.09
CA GLY A 511 3.17 17.08 -32.56
C GLY A 511 2.19 17.56 -31.47
N ARG A 512 2.64 17.60 -30.20
CA ARG A 512 1.89 18.11 -29.05
C ARG A 512 2.54 19.39 -28.52
N ASP A 513 1.71 20.31 -28.04
CA ASP A 513 2.18 21.54 -27.41
C ASP A 513 2.70 21.25 -26.00
N MET A 514 3.93 21.66 -25.77
CA MET A 514 4.67 21.41 -24.54
C MET A 514 5.24 22.72 -23.98
N ARG A 515 5.44 22.75 -22.67
CA ARG A 515 6.34 23.72 -22.05
C ARG A 515 7.65 23.02 -21.75
N GLN A 516 8.72 23.49 -22.39
CA GLN A 516 10.08 23.00 -22.12
C GLN A 516 10.75 23.89 -21.10
N SER A 517 11.28 23.29 -20.01
CA SER A 517 12.25 23.94 -19.13
C SER A 517 13.68 23.51 -19.44
N LEU A 518 14.63 24.40 -19.14
CA LEU A 518 16.05 24.10 -19.04
C LEU A 518 16.54 24.64 -17.70
N GLU A 519 17.04 23.75 -16.86
CA GLU A 519 17.37 23.98 -15.46
C GLU A 519 18.86 23.71 -15.20
N PRO A 520 19.78 24.61 -15.59
CA PRO A 520 21.18 24.50 -15.21
C PRO A 520 21.37 24.75 -13.73
N ARG A 521 22.21 23.90 -13.08
CA ARG A 521 22.53 23.97 -11.66
C ARG A 521 24.02 23.81 -11.43
N LEU A 522 24.54 24.60 -10.53
CA LEU A 522 25.92 24.61 -10.10
C LEU A 522 25.97 24.44 -8.58
N LEU A 523 26.80 23.53 -8.10
CA LEU A 523 27.11 23.46 -6.67
C LEU A 523 28.64 23.53 -6.49
N TYR A 524 29.12 24.61 -5.91
CA TYR A 524 30.48 24.75 -5.44
C TYR A 524 30.55 24.31 -3.97
N VAL A 525 31.58 23.52 -3.63
CA VAL A 525 31.86 23.07 -2.27
C VAL A 525 33.35 23.21 -1.98
N ASN A 526 33.67 23.72 -0.80
CA ASN A 526 35.04 23.75 -0.29
C ASN A 526 35.08 23.34 1.19
N THR A 527 35.60 22.13 1.45
CA THR A 527 35.88 21.60 2.78
C THR A 527 37.36 21.29 2.92
N PRO A 528 38.10 21.90 3.87
CA PRO A 528 39.54 21.69 4.00
C PRO A 528 39.86 20.22 4.39
N LEU A 529 40.99 19.73 3.92
CA LEU A 529 41.51 18.43 4.35
C LEU A 529 41.84 18.48 5.86
N ARG A 530 41.31 17.47 6.56
CA ARG A 530 41.68 17.14 7.94
C ARG A 530 41.94 15.66 8.01
N ASP A 531 42.96 15.25 8.72
CA ASP A 531 43.21 13.82 8.95
C ASP A 531 42.10 13.20 9.77
N GLN A 532 41.46 12.18 9.21
CA GLN A 532 40.39 11.42 9.83
C GLN A 532 40.71 9.92 9.89
N ALA A 533 41.94 9.51 9.50
CA ALA A 533 42.32 8.10 9.41
C ALA A 533 42.20 7.39 10.77
N ASN A 534 42.59 8.10 11.83
CA ASN A 534 42.56 7.57 13.22
C ASN A 534 41.28 7.95 13.99
N LEU A 535 40.25 8.48 13.34
CA LEU A 535 38.95 8.70 13.99
C LEU A 535 38.09 7.45 13.90
N PRO A 536 37.30 7.12 14.90
CA PRO A 536 36.36 6.02 14.81
C PRO A 536 35.33 6.27 13.70
N ASN A 537 34.77 5.21 13.13
CA ASN A 537 33.66 5.27 12.19
C ASN A 537 32.51 4.39 12.71
N PHE A 538 31.54 4.99 13.34
CA PHE A 538 30.38 4.31 13.90
C PHE A 538 29.18 4.29 12.93
N ASP A 539 29.03 5.35 12.10
CA ASP A 539 27.79 5.53 11.34
C ASP A 539 27.97 6.08 9.93
N SER A 540 29.19 6.31 9.49
CA SER A 540 29.40 6.86 8.15
C SER A 540 29.65 5.78 7.12
N ALA A 541 28.92 5.87 6.02
CA ALA A 541 29.08 5.06 4.84
C ALA A 541 29.07 5.94 3.58
N PRO A 542 29.69 5.50 2.48
CA PRO A 542 29.58 6.20 1.21
C PRO A 542 28.15 6.40 0.78
N LYS A 543 27.81 7.58 0.29
CA LYS A 543 26.55 7.79 -0.41
C LYS A 543 26.62 7.18 -1.80
N ASP A 544 25.53 6.58 -2.26
CA ASP A 544 25.40 6.20 -3.65
C ASP A 544 25.61 7.42 -4.55
N PHE A 545 26.49 7.29 -5.54
CA PHE A 545 26.74 8.35 -6.49
C PHE A 545 25.60 8.42 -7.51
N ASN A 546 24.79 9.49 -7.45
CA ASN A 546 23.62 9.68 -8.28
C ASN A 546 23.29 11.17 -8.44
N PHE A 547 22.24 11.50 -9.20
CA PHE A 547 21.83 12.89 -9.48
C PHE A 547 21.53 13.72 -8.23
N ASP A 548 21.05 13.12 -7.14
CA ASP A 548 20.77 13.85 -5.91
C ASP A 548 22.02 14.01 -5.06
N SER A 549 22.83 12.95 -4.94
CA SER A 549 24.02 12.95 -4.09
C SER A 549 25.17 13.80 -4.65
N ILE A 550 25.24 14.00 -5.96
CA ILE A 550 26.28 14.84 -6.58
C ILE A 550 26.13 16.32 -6.19
N TYR A 551 24.92 16.75 -5.80
CA TYR A 551 24.64 18.09 -5.29
C TYR A 551 24.59 18.13 -3.76
N THR A 552 25.44 17.34 -3.09
CA THR A 552 25.63 17.38 -1.63
C THR A 552 27.04 17.82 -1.27
N ASP A 553 27.18 18.46 -0.12
CA ASP A 553 28.45 18.98 0.40
C ASP A 553 29.31 17.91 1.09
N ASN A 554 28.76 16.70 1.35
CA ASN A 554 29.48 15.57 1.88
C ASN A 554 29.13 14.29 1.11
N GLN A 555 30.13 13.51 0.70
CA GLN A 555 29.98 12.25 -0.01
C GLN A 555 29.65 11.06 0.91
N PHE A 556 29.70 11.26 2.24
CA PHE A 556 29.33 10.27 3.22
C PHE A 556 27.96 10.54 3.83
N SER A 557 27.25 9.49 4.16
CA SER A 557 26.14 9.51 5.12
C SER A 557 26.71 9.53 6.55
N GLY A 558 25.83 9.71 7.55
CA GLY A 558 26.28 9.83 8.93
C GLY A 558 27.13 11.06 9.23
N VAL A 559 27.86 11.05 10.32
CA VAL A 559 28.61 12.22 10.78
C VAL A 559 30.10 11.98 11.03
N ASP A 560 30.56 10.72 11.06
CA ASP A 560 31.94 10.40 11.42
C ASP A 560 32.97 10.69 10.32
N ARG A 561 32.53 10.69 9.08
CA ARG A 561 33.38 11.03 7.93
C ARG A 561 32.82 12.23 7.19
N VAL A 562 33.69 13.16 6.92
CA VAL A 562 33.41 14.35 6.10
C VAL A 562 34.46 14.39 4.98
N SER A 563 34.00 14.43 3.73
CA SER A 563 34.89 14.49 2.57
C SER A 563 35.62 15.81 2.50
N ASP A 564 36.92 15.79 2.14
CA ASP A 564 37.76 16.96 1.91
C ASP A 564 37.49 17.54 0.50
N LEU A 565 36.23 17.82 0.21
CA LEU A 565 35.75 18.20 -1.11
C LEU A 565 36.12 19.64 -1.46
N HIS A 566 36.83 19.83 -2.57
CA HIS A 566 37.00 21.14 -3.21
C HIS A 566 36.59 20.96 -4.67
N ALA A 567 35.33 21.27 -4.98
CA ALA A 567 34.74 20.87 -6.24
C ALA A 567 33.62 21.79 -6.71
N LEU A 568 33.34 21.70 -8.01
CA LEU A 568 32.18 22.27 -8.65
C LEU A 568 31.41 21.19 -9.37
N SER A 569 30.15 20.91 -8.92
CA SER A 569 29.20 20.08 -9.65
C SER A 569 28.44 20.95 -10.64
N VAL A 570 28.46 20.59 -11.91
CA VAL A 570 27.83 21.31 -13.02
C VAL A 570 26.85 20.35 -13.70
N GLY A 571 25.60 20.74 -13.84
CA GLY A 571 24.62 19.94 -14.54
C GLY A 571 23.48 20.76 -15.09
N ALA A 572 22.68 20.11 -15.91
CA ALA A 572 21.45 20.68 -16.43
C ALA A 572 20.38 19.59 -16.56
N THR A 573 19.14 19.96 -16.27
CA THR A 573 17.97 19.14 -16.52
C THR A 573 17.05 19.87 -17.46
N SER A 574 16.50 19.17 -18.46
CA SER A 574 15.48 19.71 -19.34
C SER A 574 14.23 18.87 -19.22
N ARG A 575 13.08 19.51 -19.03
CA ARG A 575 11.76 18.86 -18.88
C ARG A 575 10.80 19.36 -19.95
N TRP A 576 9.98 18.47 -20.44
CA TRP A 576 8.89 18.77 -21.35
C TRP A 576 7.59 18.37 -20.68
N VAL A 577 6.75 19.36 -20.40
CA VAL A 577 5.47 19.19 -19.72
C VAL A 577 4.35 19.48 -20.70
N SER A 578 3.38 18.59 -20.84
CA SER A 578 2.19 18.79 -21.69
C SER A 578 1.41 20.02 -21.20
N THR A 579 1.13 20.97 -22.08
CA THR A 579 0.32 22.14 -21.74
C THR A 579 -1.14 21.82 -21.53
N ALA A 580 -1.64 20.73 -22.13
CA ALA A 580 -3.03 20.29 -22.01
C ALA A 580 -3.31 19.53 -20.73
N GLU A 581 -2.36 18.67 -20.29
CA GLU A 581 -2.56 17.70 -19.18
C GLU A 581 -1.75 18.07 -17.93
N GLY A 582 -0.72 18.95 -18.08
CA GLY A 582 0.19 19.28 -16.97
C GLY A 582 1.17 18.16 -16.59
N GLU A 583 1.22 17.08 -17.38
CA GLU A 583 2.09 15.93 -17.12
C GLU A 583 3.48 16.09 -17.75
N GLU A 584 4.52 15.61 -17.04
CA GLU A 584 5.88 15.56 -17.56
C GLU A 584 6.01 14.38 -18.54
N VAL A 585 6.24 14.71 -19.82
CA VAL A 585 6.36 13.74 -20.92
C VAL A 585 7.80 13.27 -21.13
N LEU A 586 8.78 14.18 -20.99
CA LEU A 586 10.20 13.87 -21.16
C LEU A 586 11.04 14.66 -20.17
N ARG A 587 12.01 13.97 -19.56
CA ARG A 587 13.06 14.59 -18.73
C ARG A 587 14.41 14.08 -19.20
N LEU A 588 15.36 14.96 -19.41
CA LEU A 588 16.75 14.64 -19.70
C LEU A 588 17.65 15.39 -18.73
N GLY A 589 18.65 14.72 -18.20
CA GLY A 589 19.60 15.33 -17.27
C GLY A 589 21.02 14.85 -17.51
N ALA A 590 21.97 15.75 -17.32
CA ALA A 590 23.40 15.45 -17.32
C ALA A 590 24.09 16.23 -16.20
N VAL A 591 24.98 15.59 -15.46
CA VAL A 591 25.76 16.26 -14.41
C VAL A 591 27.12 15.61 -14.22
N GLN A 592 28.12 16.44 -13.97
CA GLN A 592 29.49 16.04 -13.67
C GLN A 592 30.08 16.92 -12.57
N ARG A 593 30.98 16.37 -11.76
CA ARG A 593 31.71 17.10 -10.73
C ARG A 593 33.16 17.31 -11.16
N PHE A 594 33.64 18.52 -11.05
CA PHE A 594 35.01 18.89 -11.30
C PHE A 594 35.74 19.09 -9.97
N LEU A 595 36.90 18.46 -9.78
CA LEU A 595 37.71 18.49 -8.58
C LEU A 595 38.90 19.42 -8.75
N PHE A 596 39.04 20.42 -7.86
CA PHE A 596 40.12 21.41 -7.93
C PHE A 596 41.41 20.95 -7.23
N ARG A 597 41.28 19.87 -6.40
CA ARG A 597 42.44 19.25 -5.73
C ARG A 597 42.19 17.74 -5.57
N ASP A 598 43.22 16.99 -5.23
CA ASP A 598 43.12 15.59 -4.88
C ASP A 598 42.28 15.42 -3.61
N GLN A 599 41.53 14.35 -3.54
CA GLN A 599 40.74 13.96 -2.38
C GLN A 599 41.42 12.80 -1.66
N PHE A 600 41.58 12.92 -0.34
CA PHE A 600 42.24 11.93 0.52
C PHE A 600 41.25 11.22 1.45
N VAL A 601 40.10 11.83 1.75
CA VAL A 601 39.04 11.20 2.55
C VAL A 601 38.00 10.62 1.60
N THR A 602 38.24 9.38 1.21
CA THR A 602 37.47 8.66 0.17
C THR A 602 36.81 7.41 0.75
N PRO A 603 35.79 6.87 0.09
CA PRO A 603 35.06 5.68 0.54
C PRO A 603 35.93 4.42 0.66
N ASP A 604 36.85 4.24 -0.24
CA ASP A 604 37.76 3.08 -0.32
C ASP A 604 39.16 3.34 0.28
N GLY A 605 39.38 4.54 0.84
CA GLY A 605 40.64 4.95 1.43
C GLY A 605 41.76 5.20 0.43
N GLN A 606 41.47 5.13 -0.87
CA GLN A 606 42.43 5.45 -1.92
C GLN A 606 42.28 6.90 -2.38
N PRO A 607 43.37 7.67 -2.50
CA PRO A 607 43.28 9.04 -2.97
C PRO A 607 42.68 9.13 -4.38
N VAL A 608 41.70 10.02 -4.55
CA VAL A 608 41.17 10.38 -5.87
C VAL A 608 41.95 11.55 -6.44
N THR A 609 42.74 11.28 -7.46
CA THR A 609 43.61 12.26 -8.14
C THR A 609 43.01 12.77 -9.45
N GLN A 610 41.94 12.15 -9.90
CA GLN A 610 41.17 12.57 -11.09
C GLN A 610 40.58 13.97 -10.89
N ARG A 611 40.52 14.75 -11.96
CA ARG A 611 40.02 16.14 -11.93
C ARG A 611 38.52 16.23 -12.19
N PHE A 612 37.86 15.11 -12.50
CA PHE A 612 36.43 15.04 -12.70
C PHE A 612 35.88 13.68 -12.27
N SER A 613 34.65 13.69 -11.82
CA SER A 613 33.90 12.46 -11.48
C SER A 613 33.41 11.75 -12.74
N ASP A 614 32.84 10.59 -12.53
CA ASP A 614 32.00 9.96 -13.54
C ASP A 614 30.88 10.91 -13.98
N LEU A 615 30.53 10.86 -15.25
CA LEU A 615 29.41 11.59 -15.83
C LEU A 615 28.11 10.85 -15.53
N LEU A 616 27.15 11.55 -14.93
CA LEU A 616 25.83 11.02 -14.70
C LEU A 616 24.87 11.53 -15.78
N LEU A 617 24.19 10.59 -16.43
CA LEU A 617 23.13 10.85 -17.38
C LEU A 617 21.82 10.25 -16.87
N ALA A 618 20.73 11.00 -17.02
CA ALA A 618 19.39 10.50 -16.69
C ALA A 618 18.41 10.86 -17.80
N ALA A 619 17.52 9.94 -18.08
CA ALA A 619 16.41 10.17 -18.99
C ALA A 619 15.15 9.51 -18.40
N ALA A 620 14.01 10.19 -18.53
CA ALA A 620 12.70 9.62 -18.23
C ALA A 620 11.71 10.10 -19.29
N ALA A 621 10.89 9.20 -19.79
CA ALA A 621 9.88 9.48 -20.79
C ALA A 621 8.56 8.81 -20.40
N HIS A 622 7.47 9.57 -20.53
CA HIS A 622 6.10 9.09 -20.37
C HIS A 622 5.34 9.42 -21.64
N LEU A 623 5.12 8.42 -22.49
CA LEU A 623 4.49 8.59 -23.79
C LEU A 623 3.11 7.95 -23.79
N GLU A 624 2.07 8.75 -24.07
CA GLU A 624 0.69 8.30 -24.29
C GLU A 624 0.12 7.42 -23.19
N GLU A 625 0.25 7.75 -21.91
CA GLU A 625 -0.29 6.96 -20.79
C GLU A 625 0.05 5.45 -20.81
N ARG A 626 0.67 4.97 -21.90
CA ARG A 626 0.94 3.55 -22.15
C ARG A 626 2.39 3.16 -21.97
N TRP A 627 3.33 4.09 -22.21
CA TRP A 627 4.75 3.83 -22.17
C TRP A 627 5.45 4.67 -21.14
N TRP A 628 6.16 4.01 -20.25
CA TRP A 628 7.12 4.64 -19.33
C TRP A 628 8.49 4.06 -19.60
N ALA A 629 9.47 4.91 -19.73
CA ALA A 629 10.85 4.51 -19.78
C ALA A 629 11.67 5.45 -18.90
N ASP A 630 12.53 4.91 -18.07
CA ASP A 630 13.47 5.70 -17.29
C ASP A 630 14.84 5.00 -17.26
N GLY A 631 15.88 5.79 -17.19
CA GLY A 631 17.22 5.27 -17.12
C GLY A 631 18.20 6.25 -16.52
N THR A 632 19.19 5.69 -15.85
CA THR A 632 20.37 6.39 -15.35
C THR A 632 21.62 5.67 -15.80
N LEU A 633 22.63 6.42 -16.22
CA LEU A 633 23.91 5.94 -16.65
C LEU A 633 25.02 6.70 -15.93
N GLU A 634 25.88 5.99 -15.25
CA GLU A 634 27.14 6.46 -14.70
C GLU A 634 28.26 6.01 -15.64
N PHE A 635 28.91 6.98 -16.26
CA PHE A 635 29.94 6.76 -17.28
C PHE A 635 31.26 7.37 -16.85
N ASN A 636 32.31 6.56 -16.85
CA ASN A 636 33.65 7.01 -16.55
C ASN A 636 34.34 7.49 -17.84
N PRO A 637 34.62 8.78 -18.00
CA PRO A 637 35.19 9.34 -19.23
C PRO A 637 36.63 8.88 -19.50
N GLU A 638 37.42 8.61 -18.46
CA GLU A 638 38.82 8.17 -18.63
C GLU A 638 38.93 6.74 -19.15
N SER A 639 38.14 5.83 -18.57
CA SER A 639 38.13 4.42 -19.01
C SER A 639 37.23 4.20 -20.24
N GLY A 640 36.40 5.17 -20.63
CA GLY A 640 35.43 5.04 -21.70
C GLY A 640 34.35 3.98 -21.43
N ARG A 641 34.06 3.70 -20.16
CA ARG A 641 33.15 2.57 -19.78
C ARG A 641 32.07 3.00 -18.80
N SER A 642 30.94 2.31 -18.89
CA SER A 642 29.88 2.40 -17.89
C SER A 642 30.33 1.77 -16.56
N VAL A 643 30.02 2.46 -15.48
CA VAL A 643 30.24 2.02 -14.09
C VAL A 643 28.96 1.44 -13.53
N ARG A 644 27.86 2.16 -13.69
CA ARG A 644 26.51 1.74 -13.28
C ARG A 644 25.49 2.14 -14.33
N SER A 645 24.56 1.26 -14.61
CA SER A 645 23.43 1.55 -15.51
C SER A 645 22.17 0.96 -14.94
N VAL A 646 21.09 1.72 -14.92
CA VAL A 646 19.74 1.25 -14.60
C VAL A 646 18.84 1.73 -15.71
N LEU A 647 18.24 0.80 -16.44
CA LEU A 647 17.27 1.10 -17.49
C LEU A 647 15.98 0.36 -17.17
N ARG A 648 14.87 1.03 -17.24
CA ARG A 648 13.53 0.47 -17.02
C ARG A 648 12.60 0.93 -18.12
N ALA A 649 11.77 0.03 -18.58
CA ALA A 649 10.68 0.34 -19.51
C ALA A 649 9.43 -0.44 -19.10
N ARG A 650 8.28 0.20 -19.20
CA ARG A 650 6.98 -0.40 -18.94
C ARG A 650 5.99 -0.02 -20.04
N TYR A 651 5.30 -1.01 -20.54
CA TYR A 651 4.21 -0.87 -21.47
C TYR A 651 2.90 -1.34 -20.86
N ALA A 652 1.89 -0.47 -20.75
CA ALA A 652 0.60 -0.75 -20.15
C ALA A 652 -0.54 -0.21 -21.04
N PRO A 653 -0.91 -0.94 -22.14
CA PRO A 653 -1.87 -0.45 -23.13
C PRO A 653 -3.33 -0.46 -22.68
N GLY A 654 -3.60 -0.92 -21.47
CA GLY A 654 -4.96 -0.97 -20.92
C GLY A 654 -5.05 -1.77 -19.63
N PRO A 655 -6.25 -1.93 -19.08
CA PRO A 655 -6.44 -2.67 -17.83
C PRO A 655 -5.95 -4.12 -17.97
N PHE A 656 -5.31 -4.62 -16.91
CA PHE A 656 -4.77 -5.99 -16.82
C PHE A 656 -3.73 -6.35 -17.91
N LYS A 657 -3.13 -5.33 -18.55
CA LYS A 657 -2.07 -5.49 -19.53
C LYS A 657 -0.87 -4.66 -19.10
N THR A 658 0.17 -5.28 -18.60
CA THR A 658 1.44 -4.63 -18.27
C THR A 658 2.61 -5.53 -18.64
N LEU A 659 3.63 -4.95 -19.23
CA LEU A 659 4.90 -5.57 -19.52
C LEU A 659 6.00 -4.62 -19.06
N SER A 660 6.89 -5.08 -18.18
CA SER A 660 7.98 -4.28 -17.64
C SER A 660 9.29 -5.01 -17.86
N VAL A 661 10.29 -4.27 -18.32
CA VAL A 661 11.68 -4.76 -18.47
C VAL A 661 12.59 -3.84 -17.66
N ALA A 662 13.51 -4.40 -16.89
CA ALA A 662 14.54 -3.64 -16.20
C ALA A 662 15.91 -4.29 -16.42
N TYR A 663 16.91 -3.46 -16.73
CA TYR A 663 18.32 -3.86 -16.80
C TYR A 663 19.09 -3.09 -15.73
N ARG A 664 19.84 -3.81 -14.90
CA ARG A 664 20.66 -3.23 -13.84
C ARG A 664 22.09 -3.76 -13.99
N TYR A 665 23.01 -2.83 -14.14
CA TYR A 665 24.43 -3.11 -14.24
C TYR A 665 25.20 -2.33 -13.19
N ALA A 666 26.08 -2.98 -12.46
CA ALA A 666 27.09 -2.37 -11.61
C ALA A 666 28.43 -3.12 -11.85
N ARG A 667 29.41 -2.37 -12.34
CA ARG A 667 30.70 -2.90 -12.79
C ARG A 667 31.37 -3.74 -11.70
N ALA A 668 31.81 -4.94 -12.06
CA ALA A 668 32.43 -5.92 -11.17
C ALA A 668 31.55 -6.43 -10.02
N GLN A 669 30.34 -5.93 -9.85
CA GLN A 669 29.43 -6.31 -8.77
C GLN A 669 28.25 -7.13 -9.27
N SER A 670 27.44 -6.62 -10.18
CA SER A 670 26.21 -7.28 -10.63
C SER A 670 25.82 -6.88 -12.05
N GLU A 671 25.19 -7.80 -12.75
CA GLU A 671 24.52 -7.55 -14.02
C GLU A 671 23.26 -8.39 -14.08
N GLN A 672 22.10 -7.73 -14.17
CA GLN A 672 20.81 -8.37 -14.01
C GLN A 672 19.81 -7.84 -15.02
N ILE A 673 18.97 -8.74 -15.54
CA ILE A 673 17.79 -8.40 -16.32
C ILE A 673 16.56 -8.91 -15.60
N GLU A 674 15.50 -8.10 -15.59
CA GLU A 674 14.21 -8.42 -15.02
C GLU A 674 13.12 -8.23 -16.07
N LEU A 675 12.24 -9.20 -16.15
CA LEU A 675 11.02 -9.15 -16.96
C LEU A 675 9.84 -9.38 -16.02
N ALA A 676 8.84 -8.49 -16.07
CA ALA A 676 7.60 -8.67 -15.33
C ALA A 676 6.40 -8.38 -16.22
N TRP A 677 5.32 -9.13 -16.03
CA TRP A 677 4.14 -9.05 -16.88
C TRP A 677 2.86 -9.39 -16.13
N GLN A 678 1.75 -8.81 -16.60
CA GLN A 678 0.38 -9.29 -16.44
C GLN A 678 -0.30 -9.14 -17.81
N TRP A 679 -0.81 -10.25 -18.37
CA TRP A 679 -1.37 -10.22 -19.71
C TRP A 679 -2.51 -11.22 -19.89
N PRO A 680 -3.63 -10.83 -20.54
CA PRO A 680 -4.65 -11.79 -20.93
C PRO A 680 -4.12 -12.72 -22.02
N ILE A 681 -4.33 -14.02 -21.84
CA ILE A 681 -3.85 -15.06 -22.77
C ILE A 681 -4.99 -15.58 -23.65
N TYR A 682 -6.16 -15.81 -23.00
CA TYR A 682 -7.29 -16.43 -23.68
C TYR A 682 -8.60 -15.98 -23.03
N GLY A 683 -9.68 -15.88 -23.84
CA GLY A 683 -11.00 -15.47 -23.40
C GLY A 683 -11.19 -13.93 -23.41
N GLN A 684 -12.41 -13.50 -23.13
CA GLN A 684 -12.75 -12.07 -23.05
C GLN A 684 -12.76 -11.61 -21.59
N PRO A 685 -12.10 -10.47 -21.26
CA PRO A 685 -12.18 -9.86 -19.94
C PRO A 685 -13.63 -9.62 -19.53
N VAL A 686 -13.95 -9.80 -18.25
CA VAL A 686 -15.31 -9.68 -17.70
C VAL A 686 -15.96 -8.33 -18.05
N ALA A 687 -15.19 -7.24 -18.02
CA ALA A 687 -15.66 -5.90 -18.37
C ALA A 687 -16.09 -5.73 -19.85
N GLN A 688 -15.77 -6.68 -20.73
CA GLN A 688 -16.07 -6.65 -22.15
C GLN A 688 -17.09 -7.73 -22.58
N ARG A 689 -17.62 -8.50 -21.62
CA ARG A 689 -18.58 -9.57 -21.90
C ARG A 689 -19.99 -9.02 -22.01
N SER A 690 -20.73 -9.49 -23.00
CA SER A 690 -22.19 -9.36 -22.99
C SER A 690 -22.76 -10.30 -21.90
N GLN A 691 -23.91 -9.98 -21.34
CA GLN A 691 -24.59 -10.77 -20.30
C GLN A 691 -24.88 -12.24 -20.69
N THR A 692 -24.78 -12.55 -21.96
CA THR A 692 -25.03 -13.90 -22.53
C THR A 692 -23.77 -14.72 -22.78
N SER A 693 -22.58 -14.20 -22.53
CA SER A 693 -21.31 -14.89 -22.81
C SER A 693 -20.85 -15.73 -21.62
N CYS A 694 -21.06 -17.04 -21.65
CA CYS A 694 -20.47 -18.01 -20.73
C CYS A 694 -19.00 -18.26 -21.11
N GLY A 695 -18.04 -17.97 -20.24
CA GLY A 695 -16.63 -18.30 -20.44
C GLY A 695 -15.70 -17.38 -19.65
N GLY A 696 -14.67 -17.94 -19.03
CA GLY A 696 -13.67 -17.21 -18.27
C GLY A 696 -12.59 -16.60 -19.15
N ALA A 697 -11.78 -15.72 -18.55
CA ALA A 697 -10.56 -15.21 -19.15
C ALA A 697 -9.33 -15.69 -18.40
N TRP A 698 -8.33 -16.16 -19.14
CA TRP A 698 -7.04 -16.55 -18.62
C TRP A 698 -6.06 -15.40 -18.73
N TYR A 699 -5.32 -15.19 -17.67
CA TYR A 699 -4.22 -14.23 -17.60
C TYR A 699 -2.96 -14.97 -17.16
N SER A 700 -1.82 -14.50 -17.66
CA SER A 700 -0.52 -14.83 -17.09
C SER A 700 0.03 -13.62 -16.37
N ALA A 701 0.60 -13.83 -15.19
CA ALA A 701 1.28 -12.79 -14.45
C ALA A 701 2.56 -13.35 -13.84
N GLY A 702 3.63 -12.55 -13.84
CA GLY A 702 4.88 -13.00 -13.26
C GLY A 702 6.00 -11.98 -13.35
N ARG A 703 7.10 -12.34 -12.68
CA ARG A 703 8.38 -11.63 -12.72
C ARG A 703 9.50 -12.64 -12.73
N VAL A 704 10.46 -12.44 -13.59
CA VAL A 704 11.66 -13.26 -13.71
C VAL A 704 12.88 -12.37 -13.65
N GLN A 705 13.78 -12.62 -12.73
CA GLN A 705 15.04 -11.90 -12.58
C GLN A 705 16.20 -12.88 -12.86
N TYR A 706 17.05 -12.51 -13.79
CA TYR A 706 18.22 -13.31 -14.22
C TYR A 706 19.51 -12.53 -14.00
N SER A 707 20.47 -13.14 -13.31
CA SER A 707 21.83 -12.64 -13.19
C SER A 707 22.63 -13.07 -14.43
N LEU A 708 22.99 -12.10 -15.28
CA LEU A 708 23.85 -12.35 -16.46
C LEU A 708 25.27 -12.69 -16.03
N ARG A 709 25.73 -12.10 -14.92
CA ARG A 709 27.05 -12.39 -14.34
C ARG A 709 27.16 -13.82 -13.82
N ASP A 710 26.20 -14.23 -12.97
CA ASP A 710 26.20 -15.54 -12.33
C ASP A 710 25.55 -16.62 -13.20
N LYS A 711 24.96 -16.23 -14.34
CA LYS A 711 24.27 -17.08 -15.31
C LYS A 711 23.18 -17.95 -14.67
N ARG A 712 22.40 -17.34 -13.76
CA ARG A 712 21.31 -18.03 -13.03
C ARG A 712 20.09 -17.16 -12.81
N LEU A 713 18.95 -17.81 -12.63
CA LEU A 713 17.76 -17.15 -12.08
C LEU A 713 18.01 -16.82 -10.60
N THR A 714 17.79 -15.58 -10.23
CA THR A 714 17.89 -15.11 -8.83
C THR A 714 16.55 -15.25 -8.15
N ASP A 715 15.53 -14.55 -8.64
CA ASP A 715 14.19 -14.62 -8.13
C ASP A 715 13.21 -14.74 -9.29
N SER A 716 12.18 -15.53 -9.10
CA SER A 716 11.12 -15.64 -10.09
C SER A 716 9.78 -15.96 -9.43
N VAL A 717 8.74 -15.35 -9.92
CA VAL A 717 7.36 -15.72 -9.68
C VAL A 717 6.67 -15.77 -11.03
N ALA A 718 5.97 -16.84 -11.30
CA ALA A 718 5.16 -16.96 -12.52
C ALA A 718 3.87 -17.67 -12.18
N GLY A 719 2.77 -17.22 -12.78
CA GLY A 719 1.46 -17.79 -12.51
C GLY A 719 0.46 -17.53 -13.60
N PHE A 720 -0.66 -18.22 -13.44
CA PHE A 720 -1.84 -18.09 -14.26
C PHE A 720 -3.02 -17.75 -13.39
N GLU A 721 -3.90 -16.91 -13.88
CA GLU A 721 -5.12 -16.51 -13.24
C GLU A 721 -6.29 -16.79 -14.20
N TYR A 722 -7.32 -17.43 -13.69
CA TYR A 722 -8.56 -17.63 -14.42
C TYR A 722 -9.68 -16.84 -13.77
N ASP A 723 -10.27 -15.90 -14.52
CA ASP A 723 -11.38 -15.06 -14.06
C ASP A 723 -12.69 -15.52 -14.69
N ALA A 724 -13.52 -16.17 -13.91
CA ALA A 724 -14.85 -16.64 -14.32
C ALA A 724 -15.96 -15.60 -14.06
N GLY A 725 -15.65 -14.45 -13.46
CA GLY A 725 -16.65 -13.47 -13.06
C GLY A 725 -16.96 -13.53 -11.57
N CYS A 726 -17.64 -14.54 -11.10
CA CYS A 726 -17.98 -14.69 -9.68
C CYS A 726 -16.92 -15.47 -8.87
N TRP A 727 -15.86 -15.95 -9.49
CA TRP A 727 -14.69 -16.53 -8.82
C TRP A 727 -13.43 -16.32 -9.66
N VAL A 728 -12.28 -16.32 -8.98
CA VAL A 728 -10.96 -16.23 -9.61
C VAL A 728 -10.07 -17.33 -9.05
N MET A 729 -9.47 -18.13 -9.92
CA MET A 729 -8.47 -19.12 -9.54
C MET A 729 -7.08 -18.63 -9.94
N ARG A 730 -6.09 -18.79 -9.02
CA ARG A 730 -4.70 -18.43 -9.26
C ARG A 730 -3.78 -19.60 -8.97
N PHE A 731 -2.93 -19.88 -9.91
CA PHE A 731 -1.83 -20.84 -9.78
C PHE A 731 -0.52 -20.06 -9.89
N GLY A 732 0.45 -20.39 -9.06
CA GLY A 732 1.75 -19.74 -9.15
C GLY A 732 2.87 -20.60 -8.63
N LEU A 733 4.04 -20.40 -9.21
CA LEU A 733 5.31 -20.94 -8.75
C LEU A 733 6.21 -19.77 -8.38
N GLU A 734 6.69 -19.75 -7.15
CA GLU A 734 7.67 -18.77 -6.67
C GLU A 734 8.98 -19.48 -6.39
N ARG A 735 10.07 -18.91 -6.84
CA ARG A 735 11.43 -19.38 -6.55
C ARG A 735 12.25 -18.20 -6.05
N LEU A 736 12.66 -18.27 -4.78
CA LEU A 736 13.47 -17.28 -4.11
C LEU A 736 14.87 -17.84 -3.87
N SER A 737 15.90 -17.09 -4.23
CA SER A 737 17.28 -17.42 -3.90
C SER A 737 17.59 -16.99 -2.47
N THR A 738 17.85 -17.94 -1.59
CA THR A 738 18.20 -17.70 -0.17
C THR A 738 19.70 -17.78 0.09
N GLY A 739 20.50 -18.01 -0.96
CA GLY A 739 21.95 -18.07 -0.92
C GLY A 739 22.55 -18.32 -2.30
N ARG A 740 23.86 -18.50 -2.38
CA ARG A 740 24.53 -18.77 -3.67
C ARG A 740 24.08 -20.09 -4.31
N ALA A 741 23.86 -21.12 -3.50
CA ALA A 741 23.46 -22.46 -3.95
C ALA A 741 22.07 -22.89 -3.44
N GLU A 742 21.43 -22.10 -2.59
CA GLU A 742 20.16 -22.45 -1.94
C GLU A 742 19.01 -21.68 -2.55
N THR A 743 17.92 -22.37 -2.81
CA THR A 743 16.68 -21.79 -3.31
C THR A 743 15.50 -22.32 -2.51
N ASN A 744 14.52 -21.45 -2.25
CA ASN A 744 13.22 -21.84 -1.76
C ASN A 744 12.24 -21.82 -2.94
N THR A 745 11.57 -22.93 -3.19
CA THR A 745 10.57 -23.06 -4.25
C THR A 745 9.22 -23.34 -3.63
N ARG A 746 8.22 -22.54 -3.98
CA ARG A 746 6.86 -22.61 -3.45
C ARG A 746 5.84 -22.72 -4.56
N LEU A 747 4.91 -23.64 -4.41
CA LEU A 747 3.70 -23.73 -5.22
C LEU A 747 2.57 -22.98 -4.52
N MET A 748 1.86 -22.15 -5.25
CA MET A 748 0.73 -21.36 -4.78
C MET A 748 -0.54 -21.76 -5.53
N LEU A 749 -1.62 -21.95 -4.77
CA LEU A 749 -2.95 -22.19 -5.30
C LEU A 749 -3.93 -21.35 -4.48
N GLN A 750 -4.71 -20.50 -5.15
CA GLN A 750 -5.72 -19.66 -4.52
C GLN A 750 -7.01 -19.70 -5.31
N LEU A 751 -8.11 -19.96 -4.63
CA LEU A 751 -9.47 -19.81 -5.14
C LEU A 751 -10.11 -18.61 -4.41
N GLU A 752 -10.43 -17.56 -5.14
CA GLU A 752 -11.17 -16.40 -4.67
C GLU A 752 -12.64 -16.56 -5.08
N LEU A 753 -13.55 -16.63 -4.11
CA LEU A 753 -14.99 -16.57 -4.30
C LEU A 753 -15.38 -15.09 -4.14
N VAL A 754 -15.70 -14.44 -5.23
CA VAL A 754 -15.95 -12.99 -5.25
C VAL A 754 -17.14 -12.65 -4.35
N GLY A 755 -16.96 -11.70 -3.44
CA GLY A 755 -17.99 -11.32 -2.46
C GLY A 755 -18.08 -12.20 -1.22
N LEU A 756 -17.32 -13.31 -1.15
CA LEU A 756 -17.31 -14.18 0.02
C LEU A 756 -15.93 -14.27 0.67
N SER A 757 -14.95 -14.88 0.00
CA SER A 757 -13.68 -15.21 0.65
C SER A 757 -12.62 -15.73 -0.32
N GLN A 758 -11.40 -15.93 0.22
CA GLN A 758 -10.26 -16.53 -0.48
C GLN A 758 -9.82 -17.80 0.22
N LEU A 759 -9.63 -18.87 -0.53
CA LEU A 759 -9.20 -20.20 -0.08
C LEU A 759 -7.80 -20.49 -0.62
N GLY A 760 -6.94 -21.10 0.17
CA GLY A 760 -5.61 -21.54 -0.23
C GLY A 760 -4.47 -20.57 0.08
N SER A 761 -3.44 -20.54 -0.76
CA SER A 761 -2.26 -19.67 -0.56
C SER A 761 -2.54 -18.21 -0.95
N ASN A 762 -1.72 -17.26 -0.45
CA ASN A 762 -1.90 -15.85 -0.77
C ASN A 762 -1.20 -15.46 -2.10
N ALA A 763 -1.54 -16.14 -3.20
CA ALA A 763 -0.96 -15.92 -4.53
C ALA A 763 -1.19 -14.48 -5.02
N LEU A 764 -2.36 -13.90 -4.73
CA LEU A 764 -2.68 -12.52 -5.08
C LEU A 764 -1.69 -11.51 -4.48
N LYS A 765 -1.36 -11.65 -3.18
CA LYS A 765 -0.39 -10.76 -2.53
C LYS A 765 0.97 -10.89 -3.17
N VAL A 766 1.43 -12.10 -3.42
CA VAL A 766 2.74 -12.36 -4.03
C VAL A 766 2.82 -11.75 -5.44
N LEU A 767 1.80 -11.92 -6.27
CA LEU A 767 1.77 -11.32 -7.61
C LEU A 767 1.73 -9.79 -7.54
N LYS A 768 0.90 -9.22 -6.67
CA LYS A 768 0.79 -7.76 -6.49
C LYS A 768 2.10 -7.13 -6.02
N ASP A 769 2.79 -7.77 -5.08
CA ASP A 769 4.03 -7.25 -4.50
C ASP A 769 5.23 -7.40 -5.46
N ASN A 770 5.17 -8.36 -6.40
CA ASN A 770 6.28 -8.68 -7.30
C ASN A 770 6.12 -8.15 -8.73
N VAL A 771 4.90 -7.89 -9.21
CA VAL A 771 4.67 -7.47 -10.60
C VAL A 771 4.36 -5.97 -10.65
N PRO A 772 5.26 -5.10 -11.16
CA PRO A 772 5.02 -3.68 -11.29
C PRO A 772 3.80 -3.38 -12.20
N GLY A 773 2.84 -2.63 -11.65
CA GLY A 773 1.61 -2.29 -12.38
C GLY A 773 0.55 -3.40 -12.40
N TYR A 774 0.71 -4.47 -11.61
CA TYR A 774 -0.31 -5.49 -11.45
C TYR A 774 -1.63 -4.91 -10.94
N ARG A 775 -2.74 -5.29 -11.60
CA ARG A 775 -4.10 -4.96 -11.18
C ARG A 775 -4.86 -6.21 -10.78
N ARG A 776 -5.56 -6.14 -9.64
CA ARG A 776 -6.39 -7.23 -9.15
C ARG A 776 -7.60 -7.41 -10.08
N LEU A 777 -7.87 -8.63 -10.53
CA LEU A 777 -8.96 -8.94 -11.48
C LEU A 777 -10.37 -8.69 -10.91
N SER A 778 -10.53 -8.70 -9.60
CA SER A 778 -11.82 -8.52 -8.90
C SER A 778 -12.09 -7.12 -8.35
N SER A 779 -11.18 -6.12 -8.55
CA SER A 779 -11.26 -4.81 -7.87
C SER A 779 -12.36 -3.89 -8.39
N ASP A 780 -12.82 -4.08 -9.62
CA ASP A 780 -13.73 -3.13 -10.30
C ASP A 780 -15.19 -3.62 -10.29
N ARG A 781 -15.50 -4.64 -9.47
CA ARG A 781 -16.85 -5.21 -9.40
C ARG A 781 -17.64 -4.56 -8.25
N SER A 782 -18.40 -3.54 -8.57
CA SER A 782 -19.53 -3.13 -7.73
C SER A 782 -20.60 -4.22 -7.78
N PRO A 783 -21.40 -4.45 -6.71
CA PRO A 783 -22.58 -5.30 -6.78
C PRO A 783 -23.43 -4.80 -7.95
N SER A 784 -23.75 -5.68 -8.89
CA SER A 784 -24.50 -5.29 -10.09
C SER A 784 -25.89 -4.80 -9.69
N SER A 785 -26.25 -3.60 -10.09
CA SER A 785 -27.58 -3.03 -9.97
C SER A 785 -28.63 -3.75 -10.84
N ASP A 786 -28.25 -4.80 -11.54
CA ASP A 786 -29.08 -5.52 -12.54
C ASP A 786 -30.18 -6.40 -11.94
N PHE A 787 -30.31 -6.46 -10.61
CA PHE A 787 -31.37 -7.18 -9.90
C PHE A 787 -32.50 -6.28 -9.38
N LEU A 788 -32.53 -4.99 -9.73
CA LEU A 788 -33.67 -4.14 -9.45
C LEU A 788 -34.68 -4.30 -10.61
N PRO A 789 -35.91 -4.77 -10.35
CA PRO A 789 -36.96 -4.91 -11.36
C PRO A 789 -37.47 -3.56 -11.86
#